data_6ca4be3af865cccba800015e2cabb991
#
_entry.id   6ca4be3af865cccba800015e2cabb991
#
_cell.length_a   1.000
_cell.length_b   1.000
_cell.length_c   1.000
_cell.angle_alpha   90.00
_cell.angle_beta   90.00
_cell.angle_gamma   90.00
#
_symmetry.space_group_name_H-M   'P 1'
#
loop_
_entity.id
_entity.type
_entity.pdbx_description
1 polymer ?
#
loop_
_entity_poly.entity_id
_entity_poly.type
_entity_poly.pdbx_seq_one_letter_code
_entity_poly.pdbx_strand_id
1 'polypeptide(L)'
;MADNKAVDLDFVVPGDLLTKQPAVKDDGRLDVDLDSRVVKSLSLFLPNLKGIPTQDYEDDSEAPPYEYITPRNPDSEPFRIKLNIVIQVVGSRGDVQPFIALGTELQKHGHRVRLATHNVFDSFVRTAGLEFFPIGGDPAELMAYMVRNPGLIPSMQSLRDGDIQKKRKMMSEMLKGFWRSCIESDPISSAPFVADAIIANPPSFAHLHCAQALGIPVHLMFTMPWTSTRAFPHPLANIKIGKGSGTEPLTANYISYAVVEFLTWQGLGDIINEWREDIDLEPVAFSEGPRLAETLRVPFTYCWSPALVPKPADWGSHIDVCGFFFREPPNYTPPTDLDEFLQRGPPPVYIGFGSIVIDDPQKMSAMINEAVRVTGTRALISRGWSKLDGPESENVMYLGDCPHEWLFQHVAAVVHHGGAGTTACGLLNGRPTTIVPFFGDQPFWGDMVAAAGAGPKPIPQKSLTVETLAAAIRFCLTPEAADAAQEIAAKMKTESGVKAAVSSFHANLPTRYLECDILKGYPAAWAFKKGRTRITLSKVAAEILSTHLKIEFSRIQLNESHRTIIETRRWDPITGTVSAAMGVSSSLIKAATDVVARPVQAYQDQRKSGPEDSNILQPTTHVSLPPALPGVQMSVIPRTKQNTRGCVDPTAVMTAASSSMGTFLKHYASGLIIIPFAFTEGFRSMPLLYGEEVRDYGEIHDWRSGAVVGAKSVFYGVVDGVGGLFILPYRGAQRQGPLGAVKGVGKGFAGLFSKLFTATMGMAVYPLQGIYKSVWATANSRTRCSIQLAKRIEGRYLTDKAREEGVEDKVVMDIFDAMRKGELPA
;
A
#
# COMPACT_ATOMS: atom_id res chain seq x y z
N MET A 1 14.57 -25.09 44.46
CA MET A 1 13.14 -25.15 44.24
C MET A 1 12.78 -24.01 43.33
N ALA A 2 12.68 -24.26 42.04
CA ALA A 2 12.34 -23.27 41.04
C ALA A 2 10.95 -23.68 40.50
N ASP A 3 9.99 -22.76 40.68
CA ASP A 3 8.62 -22.92 40.24
C ASP A 3 8.56 -23.06 38.73
N ASN A 4 8.23 -24.25 38.27
CA ASN A 4 7.79 -24.50 36.90
C ASN A 4 6.33 -24.01 36.78
N LYS A 5 6.13 -22.75 36.39
CA LYS A 5 4.84 -22.32 35.87
C LYS A 5 4.75 -22.76 34.42
N ALA A 6 3.97 -23.82 34.20
CA ALA A 6 3.48 -24.16 32.88
C ALA A 6 2.77 -22.94 32.28
N VAL A 7 3.17 -22.54 31.07
CA VAL A 7 2.48 -21.50 30.30
C VAL A 7 1.20 -22.13 29.78
N ASP A 8 0.09 -21.83 30.43
CA ASP A 8 -1.25 -22.13 29.92
C ASP A 8 -1.46 -21.34 28.62
N LEU A 9 -1.37 -22.02 27.50
CA LEU A 9 -1.72 -21.52 26.18
C LEU A 9 -3.24 -21.58 26.01
N ASP A 10 -3.95 -20.71 26.73
CA ASP A 10 -5.35 -20.44 26.42
C ASP A 10 -5.42 -19.69 25.08
N PHE A 11 -5.79 -20.40 24.03
CA PHE A 11 -6.04 -19.85 22.72
C PHE A 11 -7.23 -18.89 22.80
N VAL A 12 -6.96 -17.59 22.57
CA VAL A 12 -7.99 -16.56 22.46
C VAL A 12 -8.80 -16.82 21.18
N VAL A 13 -10.01 -17.34 21.35
CA VAL A 13 -11.02 -17.44 20.29
C VAL A 13 -11.40 -16.01 19.83
N PRO A 14 -11.66 -15.75 18.53
CA PRO A 14 -12.00 -14.42 18.03
C PRO A 14 -13.12 -13.68 18.76
N GLY A 15 -13.98 -14.40 19.52
CA GLY A 15 -15.02 -13.81 20.36
C GLY A 15 -14.52 -13.10 21.62
N ASP A 16 -13.38 -13.51 22.19
CA ASP A 16 -12.83 -12.92 23.43
C ASP A 16 -12.06 -11.60 23.20
N LEU A 17 -11.67 -11.33 21.95
CA LEU A 17 -11.08 -10.06 21.54
C LEU A 17 -12.05 -8.86 21.64
N LEU A 18 -13.36 -9.14 21.65
CA LEU A 18 -14.42 -8.12 21.70
C LEU A 18 -14.84 -7.74 23.14
N THR A 19 -14.41 -8.46 24.16
CA THR A 19 -14.89 -8.25 25.55
C THR A 19 -14.12 -7.19 26.34
N LYS A 20 -12.90 -6.77 25.89
CA LYS A 20 -12.24 -5.56 26.36
C LYS A 20 -11.84 -4.73 25.13
N GLN A 21 -12.73 -3.87 24.68
CA GLN A 21 -12.47 -2.96 23.58
C GLN A 21 -11.21 -2.10 23.91
N PRO A 22 -10.21 -2.04 22.98
CA PRO A 22 -9.19 -1.01 23.09
C PRO A 22 -9.90 0.33 23.07
N ALA A 23 -9.62 1.19 24.06
CA ALA A 23 -10.25 2.49 24.12
C ALA A 23 -9.70 3.35 22.96
N VAL A 24 -10.59 3.96 22.20
CA VAL A 24 -10.24 5.00 21.23
C VAL A 24 -10.26 6.33 21.97
N LYS A 25 -9.17 7.10 21.84
CA LYS A 25 -9.09 8.45 22.41
C LYS A 25 -10.00 9.43 21.68
N ASP A 26 -10.20 10.59 22.31
CA ASP A 26 -10.96 11.70 21.73
C ASP A 26 -10.35 12.27 20.44
N ASP A 27 -9.06 12.02 20.19
CA ASP A 27 -8.33 12.39 18.98
C ASP A 27 -8.31 11.27 17.92
N GLY A 28 -9.03 10.16 18.15
CA GLY A 28 -9.18 9.05 17.25
C GLY A 28 -8.03 8.03 17.25
N ARG A 29 -6.96 8.24 18.01
CA ARG A 29 -5.87 7.28 18.11
C ARG A 29 -6.29 6.05 18.92
N LEU A 30 -5.81 4.89 18.48
CA LEU A 30 -6.01 3.62 19.17
C LEU A 30 -5.13 3.57 20.42
N ASP A 31 -5.73 3.44 21.59
CA ASP A 31 -4.98 3.17 22.83
C ASP A 31 -4.42 1.74 22.81
N VAL A 32 -3.11 1.65 22.59
CA VAL A 32 -2.37 0.39 22.62
C VAL A 32 -1.85 0.16 24.04
N ASP A 33 -2.53 -0.71 24.80
CA ASP A 33 -2.06 -1.16 26.12
C ASP A 33 -1.10 -2.35 25.91
N LEU A 34 0.18 -2.11 26.15
CA LEU A 34 1.25 -3.11 25.98
C LEU A 34 1.15 -4.27 26.98
N ASP A 35 0.44 -4.10 28.08
CA ASP A 35 0.20 -5.16 29.05
C ASP A 35 -0.98 -6.04 28.68
N SER A 36 -1.77 -5.68 27.66
CA SER A 36 -2.90 -6.47 27.18
C SER A 36 -2.44 -7.84 26.65
N ARG A 37 -3.27 -8.87 26.87
CA ARG A 37 -3.01 -10.23 26.34
C ARG A 37 -2.86 -10.22 24.81
N VAL A 38 -3.59 -9.38 24.13
CA VAL A 38 -3.56 -9.24 22.67
C VAL A 38 -2.20 -8.75 22.18
N VAL A 39 -1.67 -7.68 22.79
CA VAL A 39 -0.34 -7.13 22.41
C VAL A 39 0.77 -8.11 22.77
N LYS A 40 0.68 -8.78 23.92
CA LYS A 40 1.62 -9.85 24.31
C LYS A 40 1.58 -11.03 23.32
N SER A 41 0.42 -11.44 22.86
CA SER A 41 0.29 -12.48 21.82
C SER A 41 0.84 -12.01 20.49
N LEU A 42 0.56 -10.76 20.06
CA LEU A 42 1.10 -10.18 18.84
C LEU A 42 2.62 -10.03 18.88
N SER A 43 3.19 -9.71 20.05
CA SER A 43 4.66 -9.64 20.20
C SER A 43 5.37 -10.99 19.99
N LEU A 44 4.66 -12.11 20.15
CA LEU A 44 5.17 -13.44 19.81
C LEU A 44 5.28 -13.67 18.30
N PHE A 45 4.46 -12.98 17.50
CA PHE A 45 4.52 -13.04 16.03
C PHE A 45 5.49 -12.03 15.42
N LEU A 46 6.07 -11.15 16.24
CA LEU A 46 7.11 -10.22 15.78
C LEU A 46 8.46 -10.94 15.75
N PRO A 47 9.25 -10.78 14.69
CA PRO A 47 10.62 -11.30 14.64
C PRO A 47 11.36 -10.80 15.87
N ASN A 48 12.20 -11.70 16.45
CA ASN A 48 12.96 -11.47 17.65
C ASN A 48 13.59 -10.05 17.65
N LEU A 49 13.02 -9.15 18.45
CA LEU A 49 13.49 -7.77 18.58
C LEU A 49 14.97 -7.67 19.01
N LYS A 50 15.55 -8.78 19.53
CA LYS A 50 16.95 -8.92 19.89
C LYS A 50 17.91 -9.11 18.70
N GLY A 51 17.43 -9.38 17.51
CA GLY A 51 18.22 -9.56 16.28
C GLY A 51 18.29 -8.31 15.38
N ILE A 52 17.56 -7.26 15.69
CA ILE A 52 17.70 -5.96 15.04
C ILE A 52 18.98 -5.34 15.63
N PRO A 53 19.95 -4.91 14.81
CA PRO A 53 21.16 -4.27 15.33
C PRO A 53 20.72 -3.15 16.27
N THR A 54 20.94 -3.33 17.56
CA THR A 54 21.03 -2.21 18.48
C THR A 54 22.34 -1.51 18.09
N GLN A 55 22.29 -0.58 17.17
CA GLN A 55 23.23 0.51 17.23
C GLN A 55 22.96 1.13 18.60
N ASP A 56 23.96 1.06 19.48
CA ASP A 56 23.90 1.69 20.78
C ASP A 56 23.47 3.15 20.55
N TYR A 57 22.20 3.43 20.80
CA TYR A 57 21.75 4.78 21.01
C TYR A 57 22.29 5.14 22.39
N GLU A 58 23.58 5.49 22.46
CA GLU A 58 24.06 6.34 23.53
C GLU A 58 23.15 7.57 23.49
N ASP A 59 22.76 7.98 24.67
CA ASP A 59 21.85 9.10 24.96
C ASP A 59 22.50 10.44 24.53
N ASP A 60 22.89 10.52 23.26
CA ASP A 60 23.34 11.75 22.63
C ASP A 60 22.11 12.49 22.14
N SER A 61 21.83 13.57 22.87
CA SER A 61 20.77 14.54 22.64
C SER A 61 20.90 15.31 21.30
N GLU A 62 21.67 14.85 20.37
CA GLU A 62 21.75 15.42 19.03
C GLU A 62 20.74 14.73 18.09
N ALA A 63 19.83 15.53 17.56
CA ALA A 63 18.93 15.11 16.49
C ALA A 63 19.77 14.48 15.36
N PRO A 64 19.29 13.37 14.71
CA PRO A 64 20.00 12.79 13.60
C PRO A 64 20.30 13.87 12.55
N PRO A 65 21.49 13.80 11.90
CA PRO A 65 21.89 14.85 10.97
C PRO A 65 20.86 15.00 9.87
N TYR A 66 20.62 16.26 9.46
CA TYR A 66 19.75 16.57 8.35
C TYR A 66 20.34 15.96 7.08
N GLU A 67 19.80 14.82 6.67
CA GLU A 67 20.11 14.17 5.40
C GLU A 67 18.98 14.39 4.42
N TYR A 68 19.25 15.21 3.39
CA TYR A 68 18.35 15.39 2.28
C TYR A 68 18.84 14.62 1.07
N ILE A 69 17.94 13.87 0.44
CA ILE A 69 18.24 13.17 -0.80
C ILE A 69 18.33 14.23 -1.91
N THR A 70 19.56 14.57 -2.30
CA THR A 70 19.75 15.44 -3.44
C THR A 70 19.20 14.76 -4.70
N PRO A 71 18.38 15.45 -5.48
CA PRO A 71 18.00 14.98 -6.81
C PRO A 71 19.25 14.60 -7.60
N ARG A 72 19.13 13.54 -8.40
CA ARG A 72 20.23 13.13 -9.28
C ARG A 72 20.74 14.35 -10.06
N ASN A 73 22.08 14.51 -10.11
CA ASN A 73 22.70 15.64 -10.81
C ASN A 73 22.07 15.78 -12.20
N PRO A 74 21.64 17.00 -12.64
CA PRO A 74 21.11 17.23 -13.98
C PRO A 74 22.06 16.76 -15.10
N ASP A 75 23.38 16.72 -14.83
CA ASP A 75 24.40 16.24 -15.74
C ASP A 75 24.55 14.70 -15.78
N SER A 76 23.83 13.95 -14.92
CA SER A 76 23.80 12.50 -14.99
C SER A 76 22.94 12.07 -16.19
N GLU A 77 23.34 10.97 -16.87
CA GLU A 77 22.53 10.40 -17.97
C GLU A 77 21.05 10.27 -17.56
N PRO A 78 20.11 10.81 -18.36
CA PRO A 78 18.69 10.73 -18.07
C PRO A 78 18.24 9.28 -17.99
N PHE A 79 17.21 8.99 -17.20
CA PHE A 79 16.62 7.66 -17.17
C PHE A 79 16.04 7.35 -18.56
N ARG A 80 16.57 6.29 -19.20
CA ARG A 80 16.34 6.04 -20.63
C ARG A 80 15.02 5.35 -20.93
N ILE A 81 14.53 4.50 -20.00
CA ILE A 81 13.40 3.61 -20.27
C ILE A 81 12.08 4.34 -20.09
N LYS A 82 11.29 4.44 -21.15
CA LYS A 82 9.99 5.12 -21.12
C LYS A 82 8.92 4.14 -20.65
N LEU A 83 8.42 4.31 -19.44
CA LEU A 83 7.48 3.39 -18.78
C LEU A 83 6.04 3.88 -18.85
N ASN A 84 5.10 2.95 -18.88
CA ASN A 84 3.72 3.19 -18.47
C ASN A 84 3.62 3.03 -16.94
N ILE A 85 3.37 4.12 -16.25
CA ILE A 85 3.29 4.15 -14.79
C ILE A 85 1.84 4.35 -14.36
N VAL A 86 1.31 3.45 -13.52
CA VAL A 86 0.04 3.67 -12.82
C VAL A 86 0.33 4.21 -11.43
N ILE A 87 -0.26 5.33 -11.09
CA ILE A 87 -0.25 5.88 -9.74
C ILE A 87 -1.60 5.55 -9.09
N GLN A 88 -1.61 4.74 -8.02
CA GLN A 88 -2.82 4.30 -7.31
C GLN A 88 -2.98 5.09 -6.01
N VAL A 89 -4.04 5.89 -5.91
CA VAL A 89 -4.27 6.78 -4.77
C VAL A 89 -5.71 6.70 -4.27
N VAL A 90 -5.85 6.44 -2.96
CA VAL A 90 -7.10 6.56 -2.22
C VAL A 90 -7.00 7.74 -1.27
N GLY A 91 -8.04 8.55 -1.19
CA GLY A 91 -8.15 9.62 -0.21
C GLY A 91 -8.85 10.87 -0.72
N SER A 92 -8.64 11.96 -0.01
CA SER A 92 -9.17 13.28 -0.31
C SER A 92 -8.36 14.01 -1.39
N ARG A 93 -8.76 15.25 -1.71
CA ARG A 93 -7.97 16.11 -2.59
C ARG A 93 -6.54 16.32 -2.09
N GLY A 94 -6.34 16.38 -0.77
CA GLY A 94 -5.02 16.52 -0.15
C GLY A 94 -4.11 15.33 -0.42
N ASP A 95 -4.68 14.12 -0.55
CA ASP A 95 -3.94 12.90 -0.89
C ASP A 95 -3.61 12.82 -2.38
N VAL A 96 -4.51 13.28 -3.25
CA VAL A 96 -4.38 13.20 -4.72
C VAL A 96 -3.45 14.27 -5.28
N GLN A 97 -3.51 15.50 -4.75
CA GLN A 97 -2.77 16.66 -5.26
C GLN A 97 -1.25 16.44 -5.31
N PRO A 98 -0.58 15.86 -4.29
CA PRO A 98 0.85 15.55 -4.35
C PRO A 98 1.21 14.61 -5.51
N PHE A 99 0.37 13.64 -5.80
CA PHE A 99 0.62 12.69 -6.89
C PHE A 99 0.37 13.27 -8.29
N ILE A 100 -0.39 14.35 -8.40
CA ILE A 100 -0.47 15.12 -9.66
C ILE A 100 0.89 15.77 -9.93
N ALA A 101 1.50 16.42 -8.94
CA ALA A 101 2.83 17.02 -9.09
C ALA A 101 3.89 15.97 -9.46
N LEU A 102 3.85 14.81 -8.79
CA LEU A 102 4.72 13.67 -9.09
C LEU A 102 4.51 13.17 -10.53
N GLY A 103 3.26 12.97 -10.94
CA GLY A 103 2.92 12.46 -12.28
C GLY A 103 3.39 13.41 -13.38
N THR A 104 3.21 14.71 -13.19
CA THR A 104 3.70 15.74 -14.11
C THR A 104 5.22 15.73 -14.23
N GLU A 105 5.94 15.55 -13.12
CA GLU A 105 7.40 15.44 -13.15
C GLU A 105 7.86 14.14 -13.85
N LEU A 106 7.22 13.01 -13.61
CA LEU A 106 7.49 11.76 -14.31
C LEU A 106 7.28 11.88 -15.82
N GLN A 107 6.29 12.64 -16.28
CA GLN A 107 6.08 12.92 -17.72
C GLN A 107 7.25 13.69 -18.33
N LYS A 108 7.91 14.60 -17.60
CA LYS A 108 9.11 15.29 -18.08
C LYS A 108 10.28 14.35 -18.37
N HIS A 109 10.28 13.18 -17.72
CA HIS A 109 11.23 12.09 -18.00
C HIS A 109 10.77 11.15 -19.13
N GLY A 110 9.69 11.47 -19.83
CA GLY A 110 9.16 10.71 -20.95
C GLY A 110 8.28 9.52 -20.59
N HIS A 111 7.88 9.37 -19.32
CA HIS A 111 6.95 8.33 -18.92
C HIS A 111 5.52 8.68 -19.30
N ARG A 112 4.72 7.65 -19.61
CA ARG A 112 3.28 7.75 -19.73
C ARG A 112 2.66 7.48 -18.37
N VAL A 113 1.96 8.46 -17.81
CA VAL A 113 1.47 8.41 -16.43
C VAL A 113 -0.05 8.41 -16.38
N ARG A 114 -0.59 7.41 -15.70
CA ARG A 114 -2.02 7.27 -15.40
C ARG A 114 -2.24 7.36 -13.90
N LEU A 115 -3.11 8.28 -13.47
CA LEU A 115 -3.53 8.40 -12.08
C LEU A 115 -4.87 7.69 -11.88
N ALA A 116 -4.86 6.63 -11.10
CA ALA A 116 -6.03 5.85 -10.73
C ALA A 116 -6.53 6.32 -9.35
N THR A 117 -7.67 6.98 -9.31
CA THR A 117 -8.26 7.55 -8.08
C THR A 117 -9.78 7.70 -8.21
N HIS A 118 -10.43 8.30 -7.21
CA HIS A 118 -11.89 8.49 -7.17
C HIS A 118 -12.43 9.37 -8.30
N ASN A 119 -13.61 9.05 -8.77
CA ASN A 119 -14.24 9.68 -9.94
C ASN A 119 -14.37 11.21 -9.84
N VAL A 120 -14.56 11.73 -8.64
CA VAL A 120 -14.67 13.18 -8.38
C VAL A 120 -13.43 13.98 -8.80
N PHE A 121 -12.28 13.33 -8.97
CA PHE A 121 -11.01 13.96 -9.34
C PHE A 121 -10.69 13.90 -10.84
N ASP A 122 -11.59 13.38 -11.70
CA ASP A 122 -11.33 13.23 -13.14
C ASP A 122 -10.88 14.54 -13.79
N SER A 123 -11.67 15.59 -13.67
CA SER A 123 -11.34 16.92 -14.24
C SER A 123 -10.01 17.46 -13.66
N PHE A 124 -9.79 17.30 -12.35
CA PHE A 124 -8.59 17.79 -11.68
C PHE A 124 -7.31 17.11 -12.19
N VAL A 125 -7.35 15.79 -12.43
CA VAL A 125 -6.24 15.02 -12.97
C VAL A 125 -5.98 15.35 -14.45
N ARG A 126 -7.04 15.37 -15.26
CA ARG A 126 -6.92 15.59 -16.71
C ARG A 126 -6.48 17.03 -17.05
N THR A 127 -6.93 18.00 -16.27
CA THR A 127 -6.48 19.40 -16.44
C THR A 127 -4.97 19.55 -16.22
N ALA A 128 -4.37 18.68 -15.41
CA ALA A 128 -2.91 18.63 -15.23
C ALA A 128 -2.16 17.84 -16.34
N GLY A 129 -2.87 17.33 -17.36
CA GLY A 129 -2.28 16.59 -18.47
C GLY A 129 -1.98 15.12 -18.20
N LEU A 130 -2.50 14.54 -17.11
CA LEU A 130 -2.33 13.13 -16.77
C LEU A 130 -3.51 12.30 -17.29
N GLU A 131 -3.26 11.02 -17.60
CA GLU A 131 -4.36 10.07 -17.82
C GLU A 131 -5.07 9.79 -16.50
N PHE A 132 -6.41 9.75 -16.54
CA PHE A 132 -7.24 9.42 -15.39
C PHE A 132 -7.89 8.07 -15.56
N PHE A 133 -7.95 7.27 -14.48
CA PHE A 133 -8.75 6.04 -14.44
C PHE A 133 -9.60 5.97 -13.17
N PRO A 134 -10.93 5.76 -13.29
CA PRO A 134 -11.85 5.71 -12.16
C PRO A 134 -11.71 4.40 -11.39
N ILE A 135 -11.57 4.49 -10.05
CA ILE A 135 -11.50 3.30 -9.19
C ILE A 135 -12.83 2.99 -8.49
N GLY A 136 -13.81 3.89 -8.58
CA GLY A 136 -15.03 3.83 -7.77
C GLY A 136 -14.83 4.41 -6.37
N GLY A 137 -15.82 4.18 -5.52
CA GLY A 137 -15.87 4.73 -4.17
C GLY A 137 -16.08 6.25 -4.11
N ASP A 138 -16.67 6.73 -3.02
CA ASP A 138 -16.87 8.16 -2.77
C ASP A 138 -15.95 8.64 -1.63
N PRO A 139 -15.00 9.56 -1.90
CA PRO A 139 -14.12 10.09 -0.87
C PRO A 139 -14.87 10.90 0.19
N ALA A 140 -16.00 11.53 -0.13
CA ALA A 140 -16.79 12.27 0.86
C ALA A 140 -17.44 11.30 1.87
N GLU A 141 -17.98 10.17 1.41
CA GLU A 141 -18.49 9.12 2.30
C GLU A 141 -17.37 8.50 3.15
N LEU A 142 -16.20 8.31 2.56
CA LEU A 142 -15.03 7.80 3.30
C LEU A 142 -14.62 8.77 4.40
N MET A 143 -14.52 10.07 4.11
CA MET A 143 -14.17 11.11 5.09
C MET A 143 -15.24 11.24 6.17
N ALA A 144 -16.54 11.26 5.82
CA ALA A 144 -17.63 11.29 6.79
C ALA A 144 -17.61 10.07 7.73
N TYR A 145 -17.25 8.89 7.20
CA TYR A 145 -17.06 7.70 8.03
C TYR A 145 -15.88 7.86 8.99
N MET A 146 -14.74 8.40 8.53
CA MET A 146 -13.55 8.60 9.36
C MET A 146 -13.78 9.64 10.46
N VAL A 147 -14.55 10.69 10.21
CA VAL A 147 -14.93 11.68 11.24
C VAL A 147 -15.82 11.03 12.32
N ARG A 148 -16.79 10.19 11.91
CA ARG A 148 -17.67 9.48 12.85
C ARG A 148 -16.95 8.36 13.62
N ASN A 149 -15.98 7.72 12.98
CA ASN A 149 -15.17 6.65 13.52
C ASN A 149 -13.68 7.02 13.38
N PRO A 150 -13.17 7.94 14.19
CA PRO A 150 -11.82 8.45 14.04
C PRO A 150 -10.71 7.41 14.33
N GLY A 151 -11.07 6.26 14.87
CA GLY A 151 -10.17 5.15 15.15
C GLY A 151 -10.32 3.97 14.18
N LEU A 152 -9.39 3.02 14.28
CA LEU A 152 -9.39 1.79 13.49
C LEU A 152 -10.55 0.84 13.81
N ILE A 153 -11.10 0.95 15.03
CA ILE A 153 -12.21 0.10 15.49
C ILE A 153 -13.50 0.89 15.37
N PRO A 154 -14.47 0.38 14.57
CA PRO A 154 -15.76 1.06 14.40
C PRO A 154 -16.56 1.10 15.70
N SER A 155 -17.36 2.15 15.88
CA SER A 155 -18.29 2.26 16.98
C SER A 155 -19.42 1.21 16.88
N MET A 156 -20.01 0.84 18.02
CA MET A 156 -21.16 -0.07 18.04
C MET A 156 -22.36 0.48 17.26
N GLN A 157 -22.47 1.79 17.15
CA GLN A 157 -23.50 2.45 16.35
C GLN A 157 -23.27 2.21 14.85
N SER A 158 -22.03 2.41 14.36
CA SER A 158 -21.67 2.14 12.96
C SER A 158 -21.83 0.65 12.58
N LEU A 159 -21.67 -0.27 13.54
CA LEU A 159 -21.98 -1.68 13.35
C LEU A 159 -23.48 -1.91 13.09
N ARG A 160 -24.36 -1.24 13.86
CA ARG A 160 -25.82 -1.35 13.73
C ARG A 160 -26.36 -0.66 12.47
N ASP A 161 -25.76 0.47 12.09
CA ASP A 161 -26.20 1.29 10.95
C ASP A 161 -25.76 0.70 9.59
N GLY A 162 -24.99 -0.39 9.57
CA GLY A 162 -24.53 -1.06 8.36
C GLY A 162 -23.39 -0.33 7.63
N ASP A 163 -22.76 0.65 8.25
CA ASP A 163 -21.66 1.43 7.69
C ASP A 163 -20.46 0.55 7.29
N ILE A 164 -20.23 -0.51 8.06
CA ILE A 164 -19.14 -1.45 7.79
C ILE A 164 -19.36 -2.21 6.48
N GLN A 165 -20.59 -2.71 6.23
CA GLN A 165 -20.89 -3.41 5.00
C GLN A 165 -20.75 -2.49 3.78
N LYS A 166 -21.20 -1.24 3.89
CA LYS A 166 -21.01 -0.23 2.83
C LYS A 166 -19.53 0.00 2.53
N LYS A 167 -18.72 0.21 3.58
CA LYS A 167 -17.28 0.42 3.43
C LYS A 167 -16.57 -0.79 2.82
N ARG A 168 -16.94 -2.01 3.25
CA ARG A 168 -16.39 -3.25 2.70
C ARG A 168 -16.74 -3.41 1.21
N LYS A 169 -17.97 -3.08 0.80
CA LYS A 169 -18.38 -3.08 -0.60
C LYS A 169 -17.60 -2.04 -1.40
N MET A 170 -17.44 -0.83 -0.88
CA MET A 170 -16.65 0.24 -1.50
C MET A 170 -15.19 -0.22 -1.69
N MET A 171 -14.58 -0.86 -0.68
CA MET A 171 -13.23 -1.38 -0.78
C MET A 171 -13.10 -2.44 -1.88
N SER A 172 -14.05 -3.39 -1.95
CA SER A 172 -14.07 -4.41 -3.01
C SER A 172 -14.17 -3.79 -4.41
N GLU A 173 -14.98 -2.72 -4.57
CA GLU A 173 -15.09 -1.96 -5.82
C GLU A 173 -13.76 -1.28 -6.18
N MET A 174 -13.12 -0.59 -5.24
CA MET A 174 -11.85 0.08 -5.46
C MET A 174 -10.72 -0.91 -5.84
N LEU A 175 -10.64 -2.07 -5.18
CA LEU A 175 -9.65 -3.09 -5.53
C LEU A 175 -9.79 -3.55 -6.99
N LYS A 176 -11.03 -3.76 -7.46
CA LYS A 176 -11.32 -4.08 -8.87
C LYS A 176 -10.98 -2.92 -9.81
N GLY A 177 -11.28 -1.68 -9.40
CA GLY A 177 -10.91 -0.47 -10.14
C GLY A 177 -9.39 -0.34 -10.31
N PHE A 178 -8.63 -0.57 -9.26
CA PHE A 178 -7.16 -0.54 -9.33
C PHE A 178 -6.58 -1.60 -10.25
N TRP A 179 -7.11 -2.82 -10.24
CA TRP A 179 -6.68 -3.85 -11.19
C TRP A 179 -6.95 -3.44 -12.64
N ARG A 180 -8.16 -2.94 -12.92
CA ARG A 180 -8.56 -2.49 -14.24
C ARG A 180 -7.68 -1.33 -14.73
N SER A 181 -7.30 -0.41 -13.86
CA SER A 181 -6.41 0.71 -14.19
C SER A 181 -5.06 0.27 -14.74
N CYS A 182 -4.61 -0.93 -14.38
CA CYS A 182 -3.32 -1.49 -14.82
C CYS A 182 -3.34 -2.10 -16.22
N ILE A 183 -4.50 -2.52 -16.74
CA ILE A 183 -4.58 -3.32 -17.98
C ILE A 183 -5.64 -2.85 -18.99
N GLU A 184 -6.55 -1.96 -18.58
CA GLU A 184 -7.60 -1.47 -19.49
C GLU A 184 -7.20 -0.18 -20.19
N SER A 185 -7.77 0.02 -21.36
CA SER A 185 -7.61 1.25 -22.14
C SER A 185 -8.11 2.48 -21.38
N ASP A 186 -7.63 3.66 -21.77
CA ASP A 186 -8.16 4.92 -21.23
C ASP A 186 -9.65 5.05 -21.56
N PRO A 187 -10.52 5.37 -20.58
CA PRO A 187 -11.95 5.39 -20.78
C PRO A 187 -12.46 6.41 -21.82
N ILE A 188 -11.69 7.48 -22.05
CA ILE A 188 -12.08 8.55 -23.00
C ILE A 188 -11.41 8.36 -24.35
N SER A 189 -10.08 8.26 -24.39
CA SER A 189 -9.33 8.17 -25.64
C SER A 189 -9.32 6.77 -26.24
N SER A 190 -9.76 5.75 -25.49
CA SER A 190 -9.65 4.31 -25.84
C SER A 190 -8.23 3.85 -26.15
N ALA A 191 -7.19 4.65 -25.83
CA ALA A 191 -5.80 4.29 -26.03
C ALA A 191 -5.43 3.11 -25.13
N PRO A 192 -4.92 2.01 -25.68
CA PRO A 192 -4.52 0.83 -24.90
C PRO A 192 -3.45 1.19 -23.88
N PHE A 193 -3.49 0.50 -22.75
CA PHE A 193 -2.55 0.74 -21.65
C PHE A 193 -2.31 -0.54 -20.85
N VAL A 194 -1.04 -0.87 -20.62
CA VAL A 194 -0.63 -1.89 -19.65
C VAL A 194 0.52 -1.35 -18.83
N ALA A 195 0.39 -1.39 -17.52
CA ALA A 195 1.39 -0.88 -16.59
C ALA A 195 2.72 -1.62 -16.69
N ASP A 196 3.82 -0.87 -16.65
CA ASP A 196 5.20 -1.37 -16.55
C ASP A 196 5.78 -1.15 -15.15
N ALA A 197 5.19 -0.23 -14.35
CA ALA A 197 5.49 0.02 -12.94
C ALA A 197 4.26 0.61 -12.22
N ILE A 198 4.20 0.43 -10.89
CA ILE A 198 3.16 0.98 -10.03
C ILE A 198 3.79 1.89 -8.99
N ILE A 199 3.22 3.08 -8.80
CA ILE A 199 3.43 3.92 -7.62
C ILE A 199 2.12 3.94 -6.85
N ALA A 200 2.14 3.88 -5.51
CA ALA A 200 0.90 3.85 -4.75
C ALA A 200 1.03 4.46 -3.36
N ASN A 201 -0.08 4.97 -2.82
CA ASN A 201 -0.18 5.18 -1.39
C ASN A 201 -0.66 3.90 -0.69
N PRO A 202 -0.23 3.61 0.57
CA PRO A 202 -0.61 2.39 1.29
C PRO A 202 -2.12 2.14 1.38
N PRO A 203 -3.00 3.14 1.57
CA PRO A 203 -4.45 2.93 1.64
C PRO A 203 -5.10 2.37 0.38
N SER A 204 -4.39 2.28 -0.75
CA SER A 204 -4.89 1.62 -1.97
C SER A 204 -5.06 0.11 -1.78
N PHE A 205 -4.26 -0.53 -0.93
CA PHE A 205 -4.21 -1.97 -0.61
C PHE A 205 -4.07 -2.90 -1.83
N ALA A 206 -4.27 -2.42 -3.05
CA ALA A 206 -4.23 -3.21 -4.29
C ALA A 206 -2.81 -3.36 -4.86
N HIS A 207 -1.93 -2.41 -4.59
CA HIS A 207 -0.67 -2.17 -5.26
C HIS A 207 0.27 -3.40 -5.32
N LEU A 208 0.51 -4.06 -4.18
CA LEU A 208 1.37 -5.25 -4.13
C LEU A 208 0.80 -6.42 -4.93
N HIS A 209 -0.49 -6.58 -4.91
CA HIS A 209 -1.18 -7.68 -5.57
C HIS A 209 -1.28 -7.45 -7.09
N CYS A 210 -1.52 -6.21 -7.51
CA CYS A 210 -1.44 -5.83 -8.93
C CYS A 210 -0.02 -6.02 -9.47
N ALA A 211 1.00 -5.57 -8.72
CA ALA A 211 2.40 -5.75 -9.07
C ALA A 211 2.79 -7.23 -9.16
N GLN A 212 2.33 -8.05 -8.22
CA GLN A 212 2.54 -9.51 -8.24
C GLN A 212 1.92 -10.17 -9.48
N ALA A 213 0.67 -9.84 -9.82
CA ALA A 213 -0.03 -10.42 -10.96
C ALA A 213 0.62 -10.04 -12.30
N LEU A 214 1.15 -8.82 -12.40
CA LEU A 214 1.80 -8.30 -13.61
C LEU A 214 3.29 -8.65 -13.71
N GLY A 215 3.94 -9.01 -12.59
CA GLY A 215 5.38 -9.21 -12.50
C GLY A 215 6.18 -7.92 -12.72
N ILE A 216 5.71 -6.79 -12.18
CA ILE A 216 6.30 -5.45 -12.36
C ILE A 216 6.70 -4.83 -11.02
N PRO A 217 7.62 -3.84 -11.00
CA PRO A 217 8.01 -3.15 -9.79
C PRO A 217 6.88 -2.29 -9.23
N VAL A 218 6.87 -2.16 -7.90
CA VAL A 218 5.99 -1.26 -7.14
C VAL A 218 6.83 -0.41 -6.20
N HIS A 219 6.45 0.85 -6.05
CA HIS A 219 7.08 1.83 -5.17
C HIS A 219 5.99 2.52 -4.35
N LEU A 220 6.13 2.54 -3.03
CA LEU A 220 5.18 3.22 -2.16
C LEU A 220 5.61 4.65 -1.89
N MET A 221 4.66 5.56 -1.93
CA MET A 221 4.88 6.96 -1.56
C MET A 221 3.75 7.43 -0.64
N PHE A 222 4.10 8.11 0.44
CA PHE A 222 3.07 8.56 1.38
C PHE A 222 3.51 9.79 2.17
N THR A 223 2.53 10.54 2.61
CA THR A 223 2.71 11.74 3.45
C THR A 223 2.62 11.44 4.95
N MET A 224 2.43 10.19 5.35
CA MET A 224 2.27 9.76 6.74
C MET A 224 3.23 8.59 7.02
N PRO A 225 3.85 8.49 8.21
CA PRO A 225 4.63 7.32 8.60
C PRO A 225 3.80 6.03 8.57
N TRP A 226 4.32 5.02 7.87
CA TRP A 226 3.69 3.70 7.73
C TRP A 226 4.64 2.54 8.02
N THR A 227 5.95 2.72 7.83
CA THR A 227 6.97 1.72 8.11
C THR A 227 7.38 1.72 9.57
N SER A 228 7.50 0.54 10.15
CA SER A 228 7.88 0.38 11.56
C SER A 228 9.19 1.10 11.89
N THR A 229 9.18 1.85 13.00
CA THR A 229 10.36 2.52 13.54
C THR A 229 10.30 2.60 15.06
N ARG A 230 11.46 2.76 15.68
CA ARG A 230 11.60 3.06 17.11
C ARG A 230 11.52 4.55 17.42
N ALA A 231 11.70 5.42 16.42
CA ALA A 231 11.79 6.86 16.61
C ALA A 231 10.47 7.49 17.10
N PHE A 232 9.34 7.00 16.60
CA PHE A 232 8.00 7.48 16.96
C PHE A 232 6.95 6.39 16.77
N PRO A 233 5.80 6.47 17.47
CA PRO A 233 4.72 5.51 17.30
C PRO A 233 4.01 5.69 15.94
N HIS A 234 3.27 4.66 15.54
CA HIS A 234 2.38 4.78 14.38
C HIS A 234 1.38 5.91 14.59
N PRO A 235 1.15 6.83 13.61
CA PRO A 235 0.29 8.00 13.79
C PRO A 235 -1.14 7.68 14.28
N LEU A 236 -1.67 6.52 13.94
CA LEU A 236 -3.00 6.07 14.36
C LEU A 236 -3.01 5.38 15.73
N ALA A 237 -1.87 5.29 16.41
CA ALA A 237 -1.75 4.65 17.72
C ALA A 237 -1.34 5.64 18.79
N ASN A 238 -1.92 5.47 19.99
CA ASN A 238 -1.48 6.10 21.22
C ASN A 238 -1.00 5.01 22.17
N ILE A 239 0.25 5.11 22.62
CA ILE A 239 0.85 4.08 23.46
C ILE A 239 0.62 4.39 24.91
N LYS A 240 0.04 3.42 25.65
CA LYS A 240 0.00 3.44 27.13
C LYS A 240 1.00 2.43 27.66
N ILE A 241 2.03 2.96 28.31
CA ILE A 241 3.00 2.13 29.04
C ILE A 241 2.51 2.06 30.48
N GLY A 242 2.07 0.86 30.92
CA GLY A 242 1.64 0.64 32.30
C GLY A 242 2.79 0.88 33.29
N LYS A 243 2.50 1.41 34.49
CA LYS A 243 3.49 1.53 35.56
C LYS A 243 3.91 0.11 35.97
N GLY A 244 5.06 -0.38 35.44
CA GLY A 244 5.57 -1.72 35.70
C GLY A 244 5.73 -2.62 34.49
N SER A 245 5.37 -2.16 33.29
CA SER A 245 5.63 -2.89 32.05
C SER A 245 7.10 -2.85 31.76
N GLY A 246 7.98 -3.62 31.94
CA GLY A 246 9.43 -3.54 31.62
C GLY A 246 9.74 -3.29 30.13
N THR A 247 8.79 -2.73 29.37
CA THR A 247 8.90 -2.46 27.93
C THR A 247 9.43 -1.06 27.71
N GLU A 248 10.56 -0.96 27.04
CA GLU A 248 11.17 0.32 26.68
C GLU A 248 10.27 1.12 25.70
N PRO A 249 10.18 2.46 25.83
CA PRO A 249 9.39 3.31 24.93
C PRO A 249 9.69 3.10 23.44
N LEU A 250 10.95 2.94 23.09
CA LEU A 250 11.41 2.68 21.71
C LEU A 250 10.83 1.38 21.14
N THR A 251 10.79 0.33 21.97
CA THR A 251 10.15 -0.95 21.57
C THR A 251 8.65 -0.81 21.42
N ALA A 252 8.03 0.00 22.28
CA ALA A 252 6.62 0.31 22.23
C ALA A 252 6.22 1.01 20.90
N ASN A 253 7.01 1.99 20.47
CA ASN A 253 6.83 2.64 19.18
C ASN A 253 6.79 1.61 18.04
N TYR A 254 7.77 0.72 17.97
CA TYR A 254 7.86 -0.31 16.93
C TYR A 254 6.66 -1.27 16.94
N ILE A 255 6.21 -1.70 18.12
CA ILE A 255 5.05 -2.60 18.27
C ILE A 255 3.76 -1.94 17.77
N SER A 256 3.61 -0.63 17.92
CA SER A 256 2.40 0.09 17.52
C SER A 256 2.07 -0.10 16.04
N TYR A 257 3.07 -0.17 15.16
CA TYR A 257 2.90 -0.43 13.73
C TYR A 257 2.30 -1.81 13.48
N ALA A 258 2.86 -2.83 14.12
CA ALA A 258 2.35 -4.19 13.97
C ALA A 258 0.89 -4.34 14.43
N VAL A 259 0.50 -3.63 15.51
CA VAL A 259 -0.88 -3.63 15.99
C VAL A 259 -1.82 -2.98 14.98
N VAL A 260 -1.45 -1.82 14.44
CA VAL A 260 -2.28 -1.10 13.45
C VAL A 260 -2.44 -1.93 12.18
N GLU A 261 -1.37 -2.49 11.64
CA GLU A 261 -1.43 -3.31 10.42
C GLU A 261 -2.20 -4.61 10.62
N PHE A 262 -2.06 -5.22 11.80
CA PHE A 262 -2.84 -6.41 12.17
C PHE A 262 -4.33 -6.12 12.20
N LEU A 263 -4.76 -5.05 12.85
CA LEU A 263 -6.17 -4.64 12.89
C LEU A 263 -6.70 -4.27 11.51
N THR A 264 -5.89 -3.62 10.69
CA THR A 264 -6.22 -3.30 9.30
C THR A 264 -6.43 -4.57 8.49
N TRP A 265 -5.55 -5.56 8.63
CA TRP A 265 -5.68 -6.84 7.96
C TRP A 265 -6.88 -7.63 8.44
N GLN A 266 -7.20 -7.61 9.74
CA GLN A 266 -8.43 -8.21 10.27
C GLN A 266 -9.69 -7.63 9.62
N GLY A 267 -9.70 -6.34 9.35
CA GLY A 267 -10.86 -5.66 8.72
C GLY A 267 -11.01 -5.89 7.23
N LEU A 268 -9.90 -6.16 6.51
CA LEU A 268 -9.85 -6.13 5.05
C LEU A 268 -9.28 -7.41 4.41
N GLY A 269 -8.57 -8.25 5.15
CA GLY A 269 -7.80 -9.36 4.58
C GLY A 269 -8.65 -10.40 3.85
N ASP A 270 -9.88 -10.64 4.27
CA ASP A 270 -10.80 -11.54 3.58
C ASP A 270 -11.29 -10.96 2.25
N ILE A 271 -11.57 -9.64 2.17
CA ILE A 271 -11.96 -8.96 0.93
C ILE A 271 -10.77 -8.97 -0.05
N ILE A 272 -9.58 -8.68 0.46
CA ILE A 272 -8.36 -8.70 -0.35
C ILE A 272 -8.12 -10.11 -0.89
N ASN A 273 -8.25 -11.14 -0.07
CA ASN A 273 -8.05 -12.53 -0.50
C ASN A 273 -9.12 -13.00 -1.49
N GLU A 274 -10.37 -12.61 -1.34
CA GLU A 274 -11.42 -12.89 -2.31
C GLU A 274 -11.11 -12.24 -3.67
N TRP A 275 -10.73 -10.96 -3.67
CA TRP A 275 -10.32 -10.29 -4.89
C TRP A 275 -9.02 -10.84 -5.48
N ARG A 276 -8.06 -11.30 -4.66
CA ARG A 276 -6.85 -11.97 -5.15
C ARG A 276 -7.18 -13.23 -5.96
N GLU A 277 -8.18 -13.99 -5.53
CA GLU A 277 -8.67 -15.15 -6.30
C GLU A 277 -9.29 -14.74 -7.64
N ASP A 278 -9.99 -13.59 -7.69
CA ASP A 278 -10.55 -13.03 -8.94
C ASP A 278 -9.44 -12.69 -9.97
N ILE A 279 -8.22 -12.40 -9.52
CA ILE A 279 -7.04 -12.11 -10.36
C ILE A 279 -6.02 -13.25 -10.38
N ASP A 280 -6.47 -14.48 -10.13
CA ASP A 280 -5.68 -15.71 -10.18
C ASP A 280 -4.46 -15.73 -9.23
N LEU A 281 -4.49 -15.03 -8.11
CA LEU A 281 -3.47 -15.07 -7.06
C LEU A 281 -3.88 -15.95 -5.89
N GLU A 282 -2.90 -16.63 -5.28
CA GLU A 282 -3.12 -17.39 -4.05
C GLU A 282 -3.48 -16.45 -2.88
N PRO A 283 -4.38 -16.84 -1.96
CA PRO A 283 -4.66 -16.07 -0.76
C PRO A 283 -3.40 -15.85 0.08
N VAL A 284 -3.28 -14.66 0.67
CA VAL A 284 -2.22 -14.35 1.64
C VAL A 284 -2.63 -14.87 3.02
N ALA A 285 -1.72 -15.60 3.66
CA ALA A 285 -1.96 -16.11 5.00
C ALA A 285 -2.17 -14.95 6.00
N PHE A 286 -3.00 -15.20 7.02
CA PHE A 286 -3.33 -14.20 8.03
C PHE A 286 -2.11 -13.64 8.77
N SER A 287 -1.07 -14.45 8.97
CA SER A 287 0.19 -14.05 9.59
C SER A 287 1.08 -13.16 8.73
N GLU A 288 0.92 -13.22 7.40
CA GLU A 288 1.79 -12.54 6.44
C GLU A 288 1.18 -11.23 5.94
N GLY A 289 -0.15 -11.15 5.92
CA GLY A 289 -0.87 -9.98 5.41
C GLY A 289 -0.49 -8.67 6.09
N PRO A 290 -0.45 -8.61 7.43
CA PRO A 290 0.19 -7.52 8.14
C PRO A 290 1.67 -7.41 7.76
N ARG A 291 2.20 -6.19 7.60
CA ARG A 291 3.61 -5.92 7.29
C ARG A 291 4.12 -6.51 5.96
N LEU A 292 3.22 -6.81 5.03
CA LEU A 292 3.58 -7.43 3.75
C LEU A 292 4.57 -6.56 2.96
N ALA A 293 4.36 -5.25 2.89
CA ALA A 293 5.25 -4.31 2.22
C ALA A 293 6.66 -4.27 2.86
N GLU A 294 6.73 -4.31 4.19
CA GLU A 294 7.99 -4.30 4.95
C GLU A 294 8.72 -5.64 4.76
N THR A 295 8.01 -6.77 4.83
CA THR A 295 8.59 -8.11 4.64
C THR A 295 9.19 -8.27 3.24
N LEU A 296 8.54 -7.72 2.22
CA LEU A 296 9.00 -7.73 0.83
C LEU A 296 10.05 -6.65 0.55
N ARG A 297 10.39 -5.80 1.53
CA ARG A 297 11.28 -4.64 1.37
C ARG A 297 10.90 -3.78 0.17
N VAL A 298 9.60 -3.50 0.04
CA VAL A 298 9.10 -2.64 -1.02
C VAL A 298 9.71 -1.26 -0.89
N PRO A 299 10.29 -0.69 -1.95
CA PRO A 299 10.80 0.68 -1.92
C PRO A 299 9.72 1.66 -1.46
N PHE A 300 10.10 2.54 -0.54
CA PHE A 300 9.19 3.50 0.06
C PHE A 300 9.81 4.90 0.08
N THR A 301 9.09 5.89 -0.43
CA THR A 301 9.50 7.29 -0.35
C THR A 301 8.46 8.08 0.43
N TYR A 302 8.88 8.64 1.55
CA TYR A 302 8.04 9.51 2.36
C TYR A 302 8.09 10.95 1.89
N CYS A 303 6.90 11.51 1.68
CA CYS A 303 6.69 12.81 1.05
C CYS A 303 6.53 13.90 2.12
N TRP A 304 7.50 14.02 3.03
CA TRP A 304 7.60 15.10 4.00
C TRP A 304 9.04 15.62 4.11
N SER A 305 9.19 16.79 4.73
CA SER A 305 10.51 17.42 4.90
C SER A 305 11.31 16.73 6.01
N PRO A 306 12.55 16.30 5.74
CA PRO A 306 13.47 15.84 6.78
C PRO A 306 13.87 16.97 7.77
N ALA A 307 13.63 18.24 7.43
CA ALA A 307 13.81 19.35 8.35
C ALA A 307 12.79 19.33 9.51
N LEU A 308 11.59 18.76 9.28
CA LEU A 308 10.56 18.59 10.29
C LEU A 308 10.65 17.21 10.97
N VAL A 309 10.78 16.15 10.18
CA VAL A 309 10.89 14.77 10.67
C VAL A 309 12.03 14.07 9.93
N PRO A 310 13.23 13.98 10.53
CA PRO A 310 14.38 13.30 9.94
C PRO A 310 14.08 11.83 9.65
N LYS A 311 14.79 11.24 8.67
CA LYS A 311 14.71 9.81 8.41
C LYS A 311 15.17 9.03 9.64
N PRO A 312 14.34 8.12 10.21
CA PRO A 312 14.74 7.26 11.30
C PRO A 312 15.98 6.42 10.97
N ALA A 313 16.91 6.31 11.93
CA ALA A 313 18.16 5.57 11.74
C ALA A 313 17.97 4.06 11.55
N ASP A 314 16.83 3.51 12.01
CA ASP A 314 16.46 2.11 11.84
C ASP A 314 15.80 1.78 10.49
N TRP A 315 15.57 2.79 9.63
CA TRP A 315 15.08 2.57 8.28
C TRP A 315 16.20 2.21 7.30
N GLY A 316 15.97 1.15 6.51
CA GLY A 316 16.92 0.69 5.49
C GLY A 316 17.07 1.63 4.29
N SER A 317 18.02 1.29 3.40
CA SER A 317 18.31 2.09 2.19
C SER A 317 17.21 2.11 1.13
N HIS A 318 16.20 1.23 1.24
CA HIS A 318 15.04 1.21 0.34
C HIS A 318 13.92 2.16 0.79
N ILE A 319 14.12 2.86 1.91
CA ILE A 319 13.15 3.83 2.45
C ILE A 319 13.82 5.20 2.42
N ASP A 320 13.14 6.18 1.83
CA ASP A 320 13.63 7.53 1.66
C ASP A 320 12.67 8.57 2.24
N VAL A 321 13.20 9.74 2.65
CA VAL A 321 12.43 10.93 3.02
C VAL A 321 12.88 12.06 2.09
N CYS A 322 11.97 12.54 1.22
CA CYS A 322 12.38 13.33 0.06
C CYS A 322 11.97 14.81 0.09
N GLY A 323 11.24 15.25 1.09
CA GLY A 323 10.62 16.58 1.11
C GLY A 323 9.14 16.55 0.71
N PHE A 324 8.41 17.61 1.04
CA PHE A 324 7.01 17.71 0.66
C PHE A 324 6.84 17.93 -0.85
N PHE A 325 5.71 17.45 -1.40
CA PHE A 325 5.35 17.65 -2.79
C PHE A 325 4.56 18.95 -2.95
N PHE A 326 5.22 19.98 -3.42
CA PHE A 326 4.58 21.24 -3.75
C PHE A 326 4.28 21.31 -5.25
N ARG A 327 3.12 21.87 -5.57
CA ARG A 327 2.84 22.32 -6.94
C ARG A 327 3.41 23.73 -7.15
N GLU A 328 3.57 24.12 -8.40
CA GLU A 328 3.85 25.51 -8.71
C GLU A 328 2.70 26.40 -8.18
N PRO A 329 3.02 27.52 -7.49
CA PRO A 329 2.00 28.42 -7.00
C PRO A 329 1.08 28.89 -8.16
N PRO A 330 -0.25 28.80 -8.00
CA PRO A 330 -1.13 29.27 -9.06
C PRO A 330 -1.06 30.79 -9.17
N ASN A 331 -1.21 31.32 -10.40
CA ASN A 331 -1.43 32.74 -10.59
C ASN A 331 -2.75 33.11 -9.93
N TYR A 332 -2.69 33.86 -8.84
CA TYR A 332 -3.85 34.24 -8.07
C TYR A 332 -3.89 35.76 -7.88
N THR A 333 -4.99 36.37 -8.26
CA THR A 333 -5.28 37.77 -8.00
C THR A 333 -6.34 37.81 -6.87
N PRO A 334 -5.99 38.36 -5.70
CA PRO A 334 -6.96 38.42 -4.60
C PRO A 334 -8.15 39.30 -4.97
N PRO A 335 -9.34 38.96 -4.46
CA PRO A 335 -10.48 39.87 -4.50
C PRO A 335 -10.15 41.19 -3.78
N THR A 336 -10.75 42.28 -4.21
CA THR A 336 -10.47 43.64 -3.70
C THR A 336 -10.65 43.74 -2.18
N ASP A 337 -11.67 43.11 -1.65
CA ASP A 337 -11.98 43.09 -0.20
C ASP A 337 -10.88 42.38 0.63
N LEU A 338 -10.33 41.29 0.11
CA LEU A 338 -9.23 40.58 0.73
C LEU A 338 -7.93 41.41 0.69
N ASP A 339 -7.63 42.01 -0.44
CA ASP A 339 -6.43 42.84 -0.63
C ASP A 339 -6.49 44.05 0.32
N GLU A 340 -7.61 44.77 0.35
CA GLU A 340 -7.85 45.85 1.29
C GLU A 340 -7.75 45.40 2.75
N PHE A 341 -8.31 44.21 3.10
CA PHE A 341 -8.20 43.69 4.44
C PHE A 341 -6.73 43.46 4.82
N LEU A 342 -5.94 42.83 3.96
CA LEU A 342 -4.54 42.58 4.23
C LEU A 342 -3.70 43.86 4.42
N GLN A 343 -4.01 44.93 3.66
CA GLN A 343 -3.27 46.19 3.70
C GLN A 343 -3.62 47.08 4.88
N ARG A 344 -4.80 46.91 5.52
CA ARG A 344 -5.31 47.81 6.63
C ARG A 344 -4.57 47.67 7.95
N GLY A 345 -3.70 46.65 8.13
CA GLY A 345 -3.07 46.45 9.45
C GLY A 345 -2.05 45.33 9.50
N PRO A 346 -1.62 44.91 10.70
CA PRO A 346 -0.65 43.86 10.85
C PRO A 346 -1.15 42.53 10.26
N PRO A 347 -0.24 41.63 9.84
CA PRO A 347 -0.60 40.34 9.23
C PRO A 347 -1.60 39.57 10.14
N PRO A 348 -2.73 39.10 9.58
CA PRO A 348 -3.74 38.36 10.33
C PRO A 348 -3.31 36.93 10.66
N VAL A 349 -3.99 36.28 11.57
CA VAL A 349 -3.91 34.84 11.80
C VAL A 349 -4.90 34.14 10.86
N TYR A 350 -4.45 33.12 10.12
CA TYR A 350 -5.34 32.26 9.35
C TYR A 350 -5.95 31.18 10.25
N ILE A 351 -7.26 30.93 10.13
CA ILE A 351 -7.97 29.87 10.84
C ILE A 351 -8.85 29.11 9.83
N GLY A 352 -8.59 27.81 9.65
CA GLY A 352 -9.38 27.02 8.71
C GLY A 352 -9.19 25.51 8.85
N PHE A 353 -10.27 24.73 8.67
CA PHE A 353 -10.27 23.28 8.86
C PHE A 353 -10.46 22.50 7.54
N GLY A 354 -10.37 23.17 6.40
CA GLY A 354 -10.36 22.58 5.06
C GLY A 354 -11.59 21.73 4.75
N SER A 355 -11.38 20.46 4.39
CA SER A 355 -12.45 19.51 4.03
C SER A 355 -13.06 18.77 5.24
N ILE A 356 -12.76 19.19 6.47
CA ILE A 356 -13.39 18.61 7.65
C ILE A 356 -14.84 19.12 7.74
N VAL A 357 -15.76 18.20 8.04
CA VAL A 357 -17.17 18.54 8.35
C VAL A 357 -17.32 18.54 9.87
N ILE A 358 -17.62 19.71 10.42
CA ILE A 358 -17.79 19.93 11.86
C ILE A 358 -19.26 19.77 12.23
N ASP A 359 -19.56 19.09 13.34
CA ASP A 359 -20.93 18.81 13.79
C ASP A 359 -21.71 20.09 14.15
N ASP A 360 -21.06 21.07 14.79
CA ASP A 360 -21.66 22.34 15.17
C ASP A 360 -20.78 23.52 14.69
N PRO A 361 -20.94 23.94 13.42
CA PRO A 361 -20.19 25.05 12.86
C PRO A 361 -20.43 26.39 13.54
N GLN A 362 -21.65 26.62 14.04
CA GLN A 362 -22.03 27.89 14.69
C GLN A 362 -21.29 28.05 16.02
N LYS A 363 -21.28 27.01 16.85
CA LYS A 363 -20.53 26.97 18.09
C LYS A 363 -19.04 27.17 17.88
N MET A 364 -18.49 26.51 16.85
CA MET A 364 -17.09 26.63 16.46
C MET A 364 -16.77 28.07 16.02
N SER A 365 -17.58 28.67 15.17
CA SER A 365 -17.41 30.06 14.73
C SER A 365 -17.49 31.05 15.89
N ALA A 366 -18.44 30.88 16.81
CA ALA A 366 -18.56 31.74 17.99
C ALA A 366 -17.31 31.66 18.90
N MET A 367 -16.78 30.44 19.11
CA MET A 367 -15.56 30.21 19.89
C MET A 367 -14.33 30.83 19.23
N ILE A 368 -14.18 30.70 17.92
CA ILE A 368 -13.08 31.29 17.14
C ILE A 368 -13.13 32.80 17.25
N ASN A 369 -14.30 33.43 17.00
CA ASN A 369 -14.46 34.88 17.10
C ASN A 369 -14.12 35.41 18.47
N GLU A 370 -14.53 34.71 19.55
CA GLU A 370 -14.21 35.11 20.91
C GLU A 370 -12.73 34.96 21.22
N ALA A 371 -12.06 33.88 20.76
CA ALA A 371 -10.62 33.72 20.91
C ALA A 371 -9.83 34.86 20.20
N VAL A 372 -10.25 35.21 19.00
CA VAL A 372 -9.68 36.32 18.22
C VAL A 372 -9.88 37.64 18.96
N ARG A 373 -11.06 37.87 19.50
CA ARG A 373 -11.37 39.08 20.32
C ARG A 373 -10.47 39.15 21.56
N VAL A 374 -10.33 38.07 22.30
CA VAL A 374 -9.52 37.99 23.54
C VAL A 374 -8.02 38.15 23.26
N THR A 375 -7.55 37.73 22.11
CA THR A 375 -6.15 37.92 21.71
C THR A 375 -5.88 39.30 21.13
N GLY A 376 -6.90 40.03 20.70
CA GLY A 376 -6.75 41.32 20.01
C GLY A 376 -6.11 41.22 18.63
N THR A 377 -6.13 40.03 18.04
CA THR A 377 -5.49 39.77 16.74
C THR A 377 -6.49 39.99 15.61
N ARG A 378 -5.96 40.13 14.38
CA ARG A 378 -6.76 40.05 13.14
C ARG A 378 -6.81 38.64 12.68
N ALA A 379 -7.92 38.20 12.06
CA ALA A 379 -8.10 36.84 11.61
C ALA A 379 -8.74 36.75 10.21
N LEU A 380 -8.24 35.81 9.42
CA LEU A 380 -8.86 35.33 8.20
C LEU A 380 -9.41 33.94 8.48
N ILE A 381 -10.73 33.77 8.42
CA ILE A 381 -11.41 32.51 8.74
C ILE A 381 -11.90 31.87 7.44
N SER A 382 -11.36 30.69 7.12
CA SER A 382 -11.83 29.93 5.96
C SER A 382 -13.17 29.26 6.26
N ARG A 383 -14.17 29.47 5.37
CA ARG A 383 -15.48 28.82 5.49
C ARG A 383 -15.39 27.30 5.39
N GLY A 384 -14.50 26.79 4.55
CA GLY A 384 -14.28 25.35 4.34
C GLY A 384 -15.56 24.59 4.02
N TRP A 385 -15.47 23.26 4.12
CA TRP A 385 -16.64 22.39 3.92
C TRP A 385 -17.67 22.48 5.05
N SER A 386 -17.26 22.91 6.22
CA SER A 386 -18.15 23.17 7.38
C SER A 386 -18.97 24.44 7.21
N LYS A 387 -18.67 25.27 6.20
CA LYS A 387 -19.35 26.56 5.97
C LYS A 387 -19.34 27.43 7.22
N LEU A 388 -18.17 27.54 7.87
CA LEU A 388 -18.00 28.44 9.02
C LEU A 388 -18.44 29.84 8.60
N ASP A 389 -19.23 30.49 9.46
CA ASP A 389 -19.77 31.81 9.19
C ASP A 389 -20.02 32.56 10.52
N GLY A 390 -20.01 33.88 10.45
CA GLY A 390 -20.24 34.72 11.64
C GLY A 390 -20.14 36.20 11.30
N PRO A 391 -20.23 37.07 12.29
CA PRO A 391 -20.14 38.51 12.07
C PRO A 391 -18.75 38.89 11.57
N GLU A 392 -18.70 39.56 10.43
CA GLU A 392 -17.50 40.25 9.95
C GLU A 392 -17.26 41.52 10.74
N SER A 393 -15.98 41.86 10.89
CA SER A 393 -15.55 43.08 11.60
C SER A 393 -14.28 43.63 11.00
N GLU A 394 -13.80 44.77 11.46
CA GLU A 394 -12.51 45.31 11.01
C GLU A 394 -11.33 44.34 11.25
N ASN A 395 -11.48 43.42 12.21
CA ASN A 395 -10.46 42.44 12.59
C ASN A 395 -10.75 41.00 12.10
N VAL A 396 -11.93 40.69 11.59
CA VAL A 396 -12.33 39.34 11.18
C VAL A 396 -12.95 39.38 9.81
N MET A 397 -12.39 38.59 8.90
CA MET A 397 -12.89 38.37 7.56
C MET A 397 -13.08 36.88 7.27
N TYR A 398 -14.21 36.50 6.67
CA TYR A 398 -14.49 35.12 6.27
C TYR A 398 -14.14 34.92 4.79
N LEU A 399 -13.27 33.91 4.52
CA LEU A 399 -12.80 33.60 3.19
C LEU A 399 -13.55 32.41 2.57
N GLY A 400 -13.80 32.48 1.25
CA GLY A 400 -14.06 31.34 0.41
C GLY A 400 -12.77 30.55 0.08
N ASP A 401 -12.75 29.89 -1.07
CA ASP A 401 -11.55 29.19 -1.56
C ASP A 401 -10.45 30.20 -1.90
N CYS A 402 -9.30 30.03 -1.27
CA CYS A 402 -8.10 30.82 -1.52
C CYS A 402 -6.86 29.91 -1.52
N PRO A 403 -5.95 29.99 -2.51
CA PRO A 403 -4.75 29.19 -2.54
C PRO A 403 -3.85 29.47 -1.32
N HIS A 404 -3.58 28.43 -0.53
CA HIS A 404 -2.74 28.54 0.67
C HIS A 404 -1.32 28.98 0.31
N GLU A 405 -0.80 28.58 -0.83
CA GLU A 405 0.52 28.92 -1.33
C GLU A 405 0.71 30.44 -1.51
N TRP A 406 -0.35 31.15 -1.84
CA TRP A 406 -0.38 32.60 -1.89
C TRP A 406 -0.72 33.20 -0.52
N LEU A 407 -1.78 32.71 0.14
CA LEU A 407 -2.35 33.32 1.34
C LEU A 407 -1.37 33.30 2.52
N PHE A 408 -0.63 32.20 2.69
CA PHE A 408 0.26 32.05 3.84
C PHE A 408 1.50 32.93 3.79
N GLN A 409 1.78 33.56 2.67
CA GLN A 409 2.79 34.61 2.58
C GLN A 409 2.37 35.89 3.33
N HIS A 410 1.06 36.08 3.50
CA HIS A 410 0.46 37.32 4.04
C HIS A 410 -0.09 37.19 5.46
N VAL A 411 0.07 36.03 6.12
CA VAL A 411 -0.44 35.83 7.50
C VAL A 411 0.70 35.75 8.50
N ALA A 412 0.38 35.98 9.79
CA ALA A 412 1.36 35.90 10.89
C ALA A 412 1.51 34.46 11.42
N ALA A 413 0.41 33.71 11.47
CA ALA A 413 0.37 32.33 11.95
C ALA A 413 -0.81 31.58 11.34
N VAL A 414 -0.79 30.26 11.44
CA VAL A 414 -1.81 29.36 10.84
C VAL A 414 -2.42 28.48 11.93
N VAL A 415 -3.75 28.41 11.98
CA VAL A 415 -4.51 27.47 12.83
C VAL A 415 -5.30 26.56 11.91
N HIS A 416 -5.04 25.24 11.98
CA HIS A 416 -5.73 24.31 11.10
C HIS A 416 -5.84 22.89 11.69
N HIS A 417 -6.49 21.98 10.96
CA HIS A 417 -6.75 20.59 11.41
C HIS A 417 -5.53 19.67 11.46
N GLY A 418 -4.39 20.05 10.88
CA GLY A 418 -3.18 19.21 10.86
C GLY A 418 -3.01 18.34 9.63
N GLY A 419 -3.71 18.63 8.53
CA GLY A 419 -3.44 17.94 7.26
C GLY A 419 -2.01 18.21 6.78
N ALA A 420 -1.30 17.18 6.31
CA ALA A 420 0.11 17.24 5.91
C ALA A 420 0.41 18.39 4.93
N GLY A 421 -0.44 18.57 3.90
CA GLY A 421 -0.26 19.63 2.90
C GLY A 421 -0.39 21.05 3.46
N THR A 422 -1.34 21.29 4.37
CA THR A 422 -1.53 22.61 5.00
C THR A 422 -0.40 22.88 6.00
N THR A 423 0.03 21.88 6.76
CA THR A 423 1.21 21.94 7.64
C THR A 423 2.46 22.32 6.85
N ALA A 424 2.69 21.60 5.74
CA ALA A 424 3.81 21.85 4.83
C ALA A 424 3.81 23.28 4.29
N CYS A 425 2.64 23.75 3.84
CA CYS A 425 2.51 25.09 3.26
C CYS A 425 2.76 26.20 4.33
N GLY A 426 2.26 26.02 5.54
CA GLY A 426 2.52 26.93 6.66
C GLY A 426 4.01 27.02 6.97
N LEU A 427 4.66 25.88 7.17
CA LEU A 427 6.09 25.80 7.50
C LEU A 427 6.99 26.28 6.37
N LEU A 428 6.67 25.99 5.09
CA LEU A 428 7.43 26.50 3.93
C LEU A 428 7.45 28.03 3.89
N ASN A 429 6.36 28.67 4.33
CA ASN A 429 6.25 30.12 4.42
C ASN A 429 6.76 30.68 5.77
N GLY A 430 7.36 29.83 6.61
CA GLY A 430 7.91 30.23 7.90
C GLY A 430 6.83 30.72 8.88
N ARG A 431 5.63 30.11 8.83
CA ARG A 431 4.50 30.50 9.69
C ARG A 431 4.35 29.53 10.84
N PRO A 432 4.40 30.02 12.09
CA PRO A 432 4.07 29.20 13.25
C PRO A 432 2.68 28.61 13.12
N THR A 433 2.51 27.36 13.56
CA THR A 433 1.33 26.57 13.22
C THR A 433 0.72 25.93 14.45
N THR A 434 -0.57 26.23 14.72
CA THR A 434 -1.40 25.52 15.71
C THR A 434 -2.21 24.43 15.03
N ILE A 435 -2.11 23.22 15.54
CA ILE A 435 -2.87 22.08 15.02
C ILE A 435 -4.00 21.69 15.98
N VAL A 436 -5.23 21.65 15.45
CA VAL A 436 -6.44 21.17 16.11
C VAL A 436 -6.87 19.87 15.43
N PRO A 437 -6.35 18.71 15.87
CA PRO A 437 -6.60 17.45 15.21
C PRO A 437 -8.01 16.93 15.42
N PHE A 438 -8.56 16.29 14.38
CA PHE A 438 -9.85 15.60 14.36
C PHE A 438 -9.67 14.09 14.27
N PHE A 439 -8.76 13.60 13.42
CA PHE A 439 -8.49 12.17 13.20
C PHE A 439 -7.17 11.94 12.43
N GLY A 440 -6.81 10.66 12.25
CA GLY A 440 -5.75 10.24 11.35
C GLY A 440 -4.35 10.61 11.84
N ASP A 441 -3.55 11.14 10.92
CA ASP A 441 -2.16 11.57 11.16
C ASP A 441 -2.05 13.00 11.74
N GLN A 442 -3.15 13.70 11.86
CA GLN A 442 -3.16 15.09 12.31
C GLN A 442 -2.51 15.30 13.69
N PRO A 443 -2.76 14.44 14.72
CA PRO A 443 -2.04 14.55 15.98
C PRO A 443 -0.53 14.38 15.84
N PHE A 444 -0.07 13.48 14.97
CA PHE A 444 1.35 13.26 14.71
C PHE A 444 2.02 14.54 14.18
N TRP A 445 1.42 15.19 13.18
CA TRP A 445 1.96 16.46 12.65
C TRP A 445 1.97 17.55 13.71
N GLY A 446 0.95 17.60 14.57
CA GLY A 446 0.91 18.53 15.71
C GLY A 446 2.05 18.28 16.70
N ASP A 447 2.30 17.04 17.04
CA ASP A 447 3.40 16.66 17.94
C ASP A 447 4.77 17.02 17.33
N MET A 448 4.97 16.80 16.02
CA MET A 448 6.22 17.14 15.32
C MET A 448 6.44 18.65 15.24
N VAL A 449 5.42 19.42 14.91
CA VAL A 449 5.49 20.91 14.90
C VAL A 449 5.82 21.46 16.28
N ALA A 450 5.21 20.90 17.33
CA ALA A 450 5.47 21.28 18.71
C ALA A 450 6.90 20.90 19.16
N ALA A 451 7.37 19.72 18.80
CA ALA A 451 8.73 19.28 19.09
C ALA A 451 9.79 20.15 18.40
N ALA A 452 9.49 20.67 17.21
CA ALA A 452 10.34 21.61 16.49
C ALA A 452 10.24 23.06 16.99
N GLY A 453 9.39 23.36 17.96
CA GLY A 453 9.18 24.70 18.51
C GLY A 453 8.39 25.66 17.63
N ALA A 454 7.93 25.20 16.45
CA ALA A 454 7.21 26.01 15.48
C ALA A 454 5.70 26.12 15.75
N GLY A 455 5.22 25.61 16.89
CA GLY A 455 3.83 25.67 17.32
C GLY A 455 3.63 25.07 18.70
N PRO A 456 2.46 25.27 19.31
CA PRO A 456 2.12 24.67 20.61
C PRO A 456 1.79 23.18 20.41
N LYS A 457 1.66 22.43 21.53
CA LYS A 457 1.12 21.07 21.49
C LYS A 457 -0.27 21.05 20.84
N PRO A 458 -0.59 20.01 20.07
CA PRO A 458 -1.88 19.91 19.39
C PRO A 458 -3.03 19.91 20.39
N ILE A 459 -4.13 20.57 20.05
CA ILE A 459 -5.33 20.69 20.88
C ILE A 459 -6.42 19.83 20.27
N PRO A 460 -6.75 18.64 20.82
CA PRO A 460 -7.85 17.84 20.29
C PRO A 460 -9.14 18.64 20.18
N GLN A 461 -9.87 18.48 19.07
CA GLN A 461 -11.08 19.28 18.76
C GLN A 461 -12.10 19.26 19.91
N LYS A 462 -12.28 18.13 20.60
CA LYS A 462 -13.19 18.00 21.74
C LYS A 462 -12.74 18.78 22.99
N SER A 463 -11.46 19.09 23.11
CA SER A 463 -10.85 19.85 24.20
C SER A 463 -10.61 21.31 23.82
N LEU A 464 -11.05 21.73 22.65
CA LEU A 464 -10.87 23.10 22.18
C LEU A 464 -11.84 24.05 22.91
N THR A 465 -11.27 25.09 23.50
CA THR A 465 -12.00 26.17 24.19
C THR A 465 -11.45 27.53 23.74
N VAL A 466 -12.15 28.62 24.12
CA VAL A 466 -11.68 30.00 23.87
C VAL A 466 -10.29 30.21 24.45
N GLU A 467 -10.08 29.73 25.67
CA GLU A 467 -8.84 29.95 26.43
C GLU A 467 -7.68 29.18 25.79
N THR A 468 -7.90 27.91 25.43
CA THR A 468 -6.86 27.07 24.79
C THR A 468 -6.50 27.56 23.39
N LEU A 469 -7.47 27.98 22.58
CA LEU A 469 -7.22 28.58 21.29
C LEU A 469 -6.51 29.93 21.38
N ALA A 470 -6.93 30.81 22.31
CA ALA A 470 -6.28 32.10 22.52
C ALA A 470 -4.83 31.92 23.01
N ALA A 471 -4.57 30.97 23.90
CA ALA A 471 -3.22 30.65 24.37
C ALA A 471 -2.34 30.14 23.20
N ALA A 472 -2.88 29.28 22.33
CA ALA A 472 -2.19 28.76 21.16
C ALA A 472 -1.86 29.85 20.13
N ILE A 473 -2.80 30.76 19.87
CA ILE A 473 -2.56 31.93 19.00
C ILE A 473 -1.43 32.79 19.56
N ARG A 474 -1.47 33.12 20.88
CA ARG A 474 -0.40 33.90 21.50
C ARG A 474 0.96 33.22 21.42
N PHE A 475 1.03 31.88 21.58
CA PHE A 475 2.26 31.13 21.41
C PHE A 475 2.82 31.29 19.98
N CYS A 476 1.97 31.12 18.97
CA CYS A 476 2.40 31.26 17.56
C CYS A 476 2.85 32.70 17.19
N LEU A 477 2.47 33.70 18.00
CA LEU A 477 2.90 35.10 17.78
C LEU A 477 4.16 35.47 18.58
N THR A 478 4.78 34.52 19.28
CA THR A 478 6.08 34.75 19.95
C THR A 478 7.22 34.76 18.95
N PRO A 479 8.30 35.54 19.20
CA PRO A 479 9.49 35.52 18.36
C PRO A 479 10.12 34.13 18.24
N GLU A 480 10.16 33.38 19.34
CA GLU A 480 10.77 32.04 19.37
C GLU A 480 10.06 31.06 18.41
N ALA A 481 8.73 31.09 18.37
CA ALA A 481 7.97 30.25 17.44
C ALA A 481 8.18 30.71 15.98
N ALA A 482 8.28 32.01 15.75
CA ALA A 482 8.55 32.58 14.43
C ALA A 482 9.96 32.18 13.94
N ASP A 483 10.97 32.28 14.80
CA ASP A 483 12.35 31.91 14.48
C ASP A 483 12.47 30.42 14.16
N ALA A 484 11.84 29.55 14.95
CA ALA A 484 11.79 28.10 14.69
C ALA A 484 11.11 27.77 13.35
N ALA A 485 9.99 28.41 13.06
CA ALA A 485 9.30 28.23 11.78
C ALA A 485 10.14 28.72 10.59
N GLN A 486 10.87 29.84 10.74
CA GLN A 486 11.76 30.36 9.70
C GLN A 486 12.98 29.46 9.47
N GLU A 487 13.55 28.85 10.51
CA GLU A 487 14.63 27.87 10.37
C GLU A 487 14.21 26.67 9.54
N ILE A 488 13.03 26.11 9.86
CA ILE A 488 12.44 25.00 9.08
C ILE A 488 12.21 25.45 7.63
N ALA A 489 11.64 26.64 7.42
CA ALA A 489 11.39 27.18 6.07
C ALA A 489 12.68 27.32 5.25
N ALA A 490 13.75 27.77 5.89
CA ALA A 490 15.05 27.92 5.21
C ALA A 490 15.57 26.56 4.70
N LYS A 491 15.47 25.51 5.50
CA LYS A 491 15.82 24.14 5.09
C LYS A 491 14.87 23.62 3.99
N MET A 492 13.57 23.73 4.16
CA MET A 492 12.56 23.28 3.19
C MET A 492 12.70 23.93 1.82
N LYS A 493 13.13 25.20 1.74
CA LYS A 493 13.38 25.90 0.48
C LYS A 493 14.55 25.33 -0.32
N THR A 494 15.45 24.58 0.30
CA THR A 494 16.54 23.88 -0.39
C THR A 494 16.11 22.51 -0.91
N GLU A 495 14.96 22.02 -0.50
CA GLU A 495 14.42 20.70 -0.87
C GLU A 495 13.70 20.76 -2.23
N SER A 496 13.76 19.68 -2.98
CA SER A 496 13.03 19.47 -4.22
C SER A 496 12.26 18.14 -4.18
N GLY A 497 11.28 18.02 -3.27
CA GLY A 497 10.63 16.77 -2.89
C GLY A 497 10.17 15.92 -4.07
N VAL A 498 9.48 16.53 -5.05
CA VAL A 498 8.98 15.83 -6.24
C VAL A 498 10.14 15.26 -7.08
N LYS A 499 11.20 16.04 -7.33
CA LYS A 499 12.37 15.58 -8.11
C LYS A 499 13.16 14.53 -7.36
N ALA A 500 13.31 14.67 -6.05
CA ALA A 500 13.95 13.66 -5.20
C ALA A 500 13.16 12.35 -5.19
N ALA A 501 11.83 12.40 -5.15
CA ALA A 501 10.98 11.22 -5.23
C ALA A 501 11.09 10.50 -6.58
N VAL A 502 11.14 11.24 -7.69
CA VAL A 502 11.37 10.66 -9.02
C VAL A 502 12.76 10.01 -9.08
N SER A 503 13.79 10.65 -8.52
CA SER A 503 15.14 10.08 -8.43
C SER A 503 15.18 8.81 -7.61
N SER A 504 14.51 8.77 -6.45
CA SER A 504 14.36 7.58 -5.61
C SER A 504 13.62 6.46 -6.35
N PHE A 505 12.52 6.79 -7.04
CA PHE A 505 11.79 5.81 -7.86
C PHE A 505 12.69 5.20 -8.92
N HIS A 506 13.41 5.99 -9.71
CA HIS A 506 14.31 5.49 -10.75
C HIS A 506 15.45 4.65 -10.19
N ALA A 507 16.03 5.03 -9.05
CA ALA A 507 17.12 4.31 -8.40
C ALA A 507 16.70 2.92 -7.91
N ASN A 508 15.42 2.75 -7.53
CA ASN A 508 14.87 1.49 -7.05
C ASN A 508 14.29 0.59 -8.16
N LEU A 509 14.31 1.03 -9.43
CA LEU A 509 13.84 0.21 -10.54
C LEU A 509 14.84 -0.89 -10.91
N PRO A 510 14.39 -2.13 -11.18
CA PRO A 510 15.24 -3.23 -11.63
C PRO A 510 15.60 -3.10 -13.11
N THR A 511 16.36 -2.07 -13.48
CA THR A 511 16.64 -1.64 -14.87
C THR A 511 17.13 -2.79 -15.75
N ARG A 512 17.98 -3.70 -15.22
CA ARG A 512 18.50 -4.86 -15.93
C ARG A 512 17.42 -5.79 -16.49
N TYR A 513 16.29 -5.92 -15.83
CA TYR A 513 15.18 -6.80 -16.23
C TYR A 513 14.02 -6.03 -16.86
N LEU A 514 14.10 -4.71 -16.82
CA LEU A 514 13.04 -3.81 -17.26
C LEU A 514 13.25 -3.36 -18.71
N GLU A 515 14.49 -3.34 -19.23
CA GLU A 515 14.81 -2.86 -20.57
C GLU A 515 14.74 -3.97 -21.60
N CYS A 516 14.26 -3.63 -22.80
CA CYS A 516 14.27 -4.52 -23.97
C CYS A 516 15.71 -4.68 -24.51
N ASP A 517 16.08 -5.92 -24.84
CA ASP A 517 17.42 -6.20 -25.40
C ASP A 517 17.61 -5.62 -26.80
N ILE A 518 16.54 -5.55 -27.61
CA ILE A 518 16.55 -5.13 -29.02
C ILE A 518 16.33 -3.63 -29.17
N LEU A 519 15.28 -3.11 -28.58
CA LEU A 519 14.90 -1.70 -28.62
C LEU A 519 15.25 -1.02 -27.28
N LYS A 520 16.43 -0.39 -27.24
CA LYS A 520 16.86 0.32 -26.01
C LYS A 520 15.93 1.49 -25.72
N GLY A 521 15.66 1.71 -24.41
CA GLY A 521 14.72 2.72 -23.97
C GLY A 521 13.24 2.25 -23.95
N TYR A 522 12.92 1.06 -24.49
CA TYR A 522 11.59 0.45 -24.40
C TYR A 522 11.53 -0.57 -23.29
N PRO A 523 10.42 -0.64 -22.52
CA PRO A 523 10.26 -1.64 -21.46
C PRO A 523 10.08 -3.05 -22.04
N ALA A 524 10.70 -4.03 -21.36
CA ALA A 524 10.59 -5.45 -21.69
C ALA A 524 9.23 -6.00 -21.24
N ALA A 525 8.45 -6.50 -22.19
CA ALA A 525 7.12 -7.06 -21.95
C ALA A 525 7.08 -8.59 -22.13
N TRP A 526 7.99 -9.14 -22.94
CA TRP A 526 8.04 -10.54 -23.31
C TRP A 526 9.46 -11.11 -23.21
N ALA A 527 9.57 -12.42 -23.02
CA ALA A 527 10.84 -13.13 -23.03
C ALA A 527 10.79 -14.28 -24.04
N PHE A 528 11.71 -14.28 -24.98
CA PHE A 528 11.97 -15.40 -25.88
C PHE A 528 13.06 -16.27 -25.27
N LYS A 529 12.84 -17.60 -25.21
CA LYS A 529 13.82 -18.57 -24.70
C LYS A 529 14.10 -19.66 -25.73
N LYS A 530 15.37 -19.88 -26.05
CA LYS A 530 15.83 -20.99 -26.88
C LYS A 530 17.13 -21.55 -26.30
N GLY A 531 17.07 -22.72 -25.70
CA GLY A 531 18.22 -23.33 -25.03
C GLY A 531 18.67 -22.47 -23.85
N ARG A 532 19.91 -21.96 -23.88
CA ARG A 532 20.49 -21.09 -22.85
C ARG A 532 20.25 -19.60 -23.12
N THR A 533 19.85 -19.24 -24.35
CA THR A 533 19.63 -17.83 -24.74
C THR A 533 18.25 -17.39 -24.28
N ARG A 534 18.23 -16.26 -23.59
CA ARG A 534 17.01 -15.52 -23.21
C ARG A 534 17.12 -14.12 -23.80
N ILE A 535 16.16 -13.70 -24.58
CA ILE A 535 16.07 -12.36 -25.19
C ILE A 535 14.79 -11.71 -24.66
N THR A 536 14.91 -10.52 -24.08
CA THR A 536 13.76 -9.73 -23.64
C THR A 536 13.30 -8.82 -24.78
N LEU A 537 11.99 -8.79 -24.99
CA LEU A 537 11.35 -8.07 -26.08
C LEU A 537 10.38 -7.03 -25.52
N SER A 538 10.37 -5.82 -26.07
CA SER A 538 9.32 -4.85 -25.84
C SER A 538 8.01 -5.26 -26.51
N LYS A 539 6.90 -4.57 -26.17
CA LYS A 539 5.60 -4.77 -26.83
C LYS A 539 5.75 -4.55 -28.35
N VAL A 540 6.48 -3.52 -28.77
CA VAL A 540 6.76 -3.16 -30.17
C VAL A 540 7.62 -4.21 -30.87
N ALA A 541 8.77 -4.57 -30.28
CA ALA A 541 9.66 -5.56 -30.88
C ALA A 541 8.98 -6.92 -31.09
N ALA A 542 8.18 -7.36 -30.12
CA ALA A 542 7.44 -8.62 -30.22
C ALA A 542 6.38 -8.58 -31.35
N GLU A 543 5.68 -7.48 -31.54
CA GLU A 543 4.69 -7.34 -32.62
C GLU A 543 5.35 -7.30 -33.98
N ILE A 544 6.46 -6.55 -34.16
CA ILE A 544 7.25 -6.54 -35.42
C ILE A 544 7.72 -7.95 -35.73
N LEU A 545 8.36 -8.64 -34.79
CA LEU A 545 8.89 -9.98 -35.00
C LEU A 545 7.78 -11.01 -35.31
N SER A 546 6.60 -10.85 -34.68
CA SER A 546 5.45 -11.72 -34.97
C SER A 546 4.85 -11.45 -36.33
N THR A 547 4.73 -10.21 -36.75
CA THR A 547 4.25 -9.83 -38.10
C THR A 547 5.12 -10.40 -39.20
N HIS A 548 6.43 -10.45 -38.99
CA HIS A 548 7.39 -11.01 -39.93
C HIS A 548 7.67 -12.52 -39.72
N LEU A 549 6.81 -13.23 -38.98
CA LEU A 549 6.86 -14.68 -38.73
C LEU A 549 8.18 -15.16 -38.10
N LYS A 550 8.94 -14.27 -37.41
CA LYS A 550 10.17 -14.64 -36.68
C LYS A 550 9.87 -15.36 -35.38
N ILE A 551 8.75 -14.97 -34.72
CA ILE A 551 8.26 -15.57 -33.50
C ILE A 551 6.74 -15.80 -33.57
N GLU A 552 6.26 -16.68 -32.72
CA GLU A 552 4.84 -16.87 -32.41
C GLU A 552 4.58 -16.48 -30.95
N PHE A 553 3.52 -15.76 -30.67
CA PHE A 553 3.16 -15.39 -29.30
C PHE A 553 2.94 -16.58 -28.37
N SER A 554 2.57 -17.75 -28.91
CA SER A 554 2.46 -19.01 -28.20
C SER A 554 3.80 -19.53 -27.66
N ARG A 555 4.92 -19.09 -28.23
CA ARG A 555 6.29 -19.54 -27.91
C ARG A 555 7.08 -18.56 -27.04
N ILE A 556 6.53 -17.36 -26.77
CA ILE A 556 7.14 -16.40 -25.87
C ILE A 556 6.38 -16.34 -24.54
N GLN A 557 7.07 -15.96 -23.50
CA GLN A 557 6.53 -15.85 -22.16
C GLN A 557 6.40 -14.38 -21.77
N LEU A 558 5.49 -14.08 -20.83
CA LEU A 558 5.49 -12.75 -20.20
C LEU A 558 6.84 -12.51 -19.52
N ASN A 559 7.41 -11.34 -19.71
CA ASN A 559 8.57 -10.91 -18.94
C ASN A 559 8.12 -10.39 -17.57
N GLU A 560 8.66 -10.98 -16.52
CA GLU A 560 8.50 -10.52 -15.16
C GLU A 560 9.75 -9.68 -14.82
N SER A 561 9.61 -8.35 -14.91
CA SER A 561 10.72 -7.43 -14.63
C SER A 561 11.03 -7.35 -13.13
N HIS A 562 10.02 -7.56 -12.29
CA HIS A 562 10.15 -7.70 -10.84
C HIS A 562 9.17 -8.76 -10.33
N ARG A 563 9.72 -9.86 -9.86
CA ARG A 563 8.89 -10.95 -9.34
C ARG A 563 8.63 -10.76 -7.87
N THR A 564 7.38 -10.53 -7.51
CA THR A 564 6.95 -10.46 -6.12
C THR A 564 6.53 -11.84 -5.63
N ILE A 565 7.25 -12.38 -4.64
CA ILE A 565 6.96 -13.69 -4.07
C ILE A 565 6.54 -13.49 -2.62
N ILE A 566 5.29 -13.80 -2.35
CA ILE A 566 4.76 -13.80 -0.99
C ILE A 566 4.98 -15.21 -0.42
N GLU A 567 6.06 -15.36 0.33
CA GLU A 567 6.33 -16.61 1.05
C GLU A 567 5.75 -16.52 2.44
N THR A 568 5.14 -17.61 2.89
CA THR A 568 4.75 -17.74 4.29
C THR A 568 6.01 -17.99 5.12
N ARG A 569 6.62 -16.94 5.65
CA ARG A 569 7.78 -17.03 6.56
C ARG A 569 7.31 -17.51 7.91
N ARG A 570 7.67 -18.71 8.26
CA ARG A 570 7.26 -19.33 9.52
C ARG A 570 8.48 -19.43 10.42
N TRP A 571 8.31 -18.93 11.65
CA TRP A 571 9.41 -18.83 12.62
C TRP A 571 9.54 -20.09 13.48
N ASP A 572 8.43 -20.85 13.65
CA ASP A 572 8.37 -22.06 14.44
C ASP A 572 7.23 -22.98 13.95
N PRO A 573 7.31 -24.31 14.23
CA PRO A 573 6.35 -25.28 13.73
C PRO A 573 4.94 -25.14 14.35
N ILE A 574 4.82 -24.60 15.55
CA ILE A 574 3.54 -24.49 16.25
C ILE A 574 2.73 -23.32 15.72
N THR A 575 3.27 -22.09 15.79
CA THR A 575 2.57 -20.90 15.32
C THR A 575 2.30 -20.96 13.82
N GLY A 576 3.27 -21.47 13.05
CA GLY A 576 3.13 -21.67 11.61
C GLY A 576 1.98 -22.60 11.26
N THR A 577 1.87 -23.73 11.95
CA THR A 577 0.81 -24.73 11.71
C THR A 577 -0.57 -24.21 12.15
N VAL A 578 -0.63 -23.59 13.32
CA VAL A 578 -1.88 -22.99 13.85
C VAL A 578 -2.38 -21.89 12.91
N SER A 579 -1.50 -21.00 12.45
CA SER A 579 -1.87 -19.96 11.49
C SER A 579 -2.39 -20.53 10.16
N ALA A 580 -1.74 -21.59 9.63
CA ALA A 580 -2.22 -22.29 8.45
C ALA A 580 -3.57 -22.97 8.66
N ALA A 581 -3.74 -23.66 9.80
CA ALA A 581 -4.98 -24.33 10.14
C ALA A 581 -6.12 -23.32 10.33
N MET A 582 -5.89 -22.16 10.97
CA MET A 582 -6.86 -21.08 11.08
C MET A 582 -7.25 -20.52 9.71
N GLY A 583 -6.29 -20.26 8.84
CA GLY A 583 -6.55 -19.77 7.48
C GLY A 583 -7.39 -20.76 6.66
N VAL A 584 -7.02 -22.04 6.67
CA VAL A 584 -7.77 -23.10 5.99
C VAL A 584 -9.16 -23.26 6.60
N SER A 585 -9.30 -23.28 7.94
CA SER A 585 -10.59 -23.40 8.62
C SER A 585 -11.51 -22.22 8.31
N SER A 586 -10.99 -20.99 8.31
CA SER A 586 -11.75 -19.80 7.94
C SER A 586 -12.25 -19.87 6.49
N SER A 587 -11.39 -20.27 5.54
CA SER A 587 -11.76 -20.45 4.15
C SER A 587 -12.80 -21.56 3.95
N LEU A 588 -12.68 -22.67 4.69
CA LEU A 588 -13.64 -23.78 4.66
C LEU A 588 -14.99 -23.38 5.25
N ILE A 589 -15.02 -22.66 6.37
CA ILE A 589 -16.26 -22.16 6.98
C ILE A 589 -16.98 -21.22 6.01
N LYS A 590 -16.25 -20.27 5.42
CA LYS A 590 -16.80 -19.36 4.41
C LYS A 590 -17.35 -20.13 3.21
N ALA A 591 -16.56 -21.06 2.65
CA ALA A 591 -16.96 -21.85 1.51
C ALA A 591 -18.17 -22.75 1.82
N ALA A 592 -18.25 -23.33 3.03
CA ALA A 592 -19.41 -24.09 3.49
C ALA A 592 -20.67 -23.20 3.63
N THR A 593 -20.49 -21.98 4.14
CA THR A 593 -21.58 -21.00 4.20
C THR A 593 -22.05 -20.60 2.79
N ASP A 594 -21.13 -20.40 1.87
CA ASP A 594 -21.41 -20.03 0.48
C ASP A 594 -22.14 -21.15 -0.30
N VAL A 595 -21.93 -22.42 0.06
CA VAL A 595 -22.69 -23.54 -0.54
C VAL A 595 -24.20 -23.38 -0.33
N VAL A 596 -24.61 -22.79 0.80
CA VAL A 596 -26.01 -22.53 1.11
C VAL A 596 -26.43 -21.11 0.72
N ALA A 597 -25.59 -20.11 1.04
CA ALA A 597 -25.94 -18.70 0.88
C ALA A 597 -26.04 -18.27 -0.58
N ARG A 598 -25.09 -18.65 -1.45
CA ARG A 598 -25.08 -18.23 -2.85
C ARG A 598 -26.27 -18.72 -3.69
N PRO A 599 -26.69 -20.01 -3.58
CA PRO A 599 -27.92 -20.44 -4.23
C PRO A 599 -29.18 -19.71 -3.73
N VAL A 600 -29.26 -19.44 -2.40
CA VAL A 600 -30.36 -18.68 -1.81
C VAL A 600 -30.36 -17.23 -2.29
N GLN A 601 -29.21 -16.59 -2.35
CA GLN A 601 -29.07 -15.23 -2.90
C GLN A 601 -29.45 -15.19 -4.39
N ALA A 602 -28.94 -16.11 -5.20
CA ALA A 602 -29.30 -16.19 -6.62
C ALA A 602 -30.81 -16.39 -6.82
N TYR A 603 -31.46 -17.17 -5.95
CA TYR A 603 -32.90 -17.32 -5.93
C TYR A 603 -33.62 -16.03 -5.53
N GLN A 604 -33.15 -15.33 -4.49
CA GLN A 604 -33.73 -14.08 -4.00
C GLN A 604 -33.56 -12.92 -4.99
N ASP A 605 -32.40 -12.82 -5.64
CA ASP A 605 -32.11 -11.77 -6.62
C ASP A 605 -33.00 -11.92 -7.87
N GLN A 606 -33.24 -13.15 -8.32
CA GLN A 606 -34.20 -13.41 -9.39
C GLN A 606 -35.64 -13.05 -9.00
N ARG A 607 -36.00 -13.18 -7.74
CA ARG A 607 -37.33 -12.84 -7.22
C ARG A 607 -37.51 -11.35 -7.00
N LYS A 608 -36.44 -10.60 -6.69
CA LYS A 608 -36.44 -9.13 -6.55
C LYS A 608 -36.41 -8.39 -7.90
N SER A 609 -35.93 -9.05 -8.97
CA SER A 609 -35.93 -8.52 -10.34
C SER A 609 -37.29 -8.67 -11.03
N GLY A 610 -38.41 -8.60 -10.30
CA GLY A 610 -39.76 -8.50 -10.82
C GLY A 610 -40.04 -7.09 -11.41
N PRO A 611 -41.10 -6.88 -12.20
CA PRO A 611 -41.21 -5.81 -13.15
C PRO A 611 -41.62 -4.44 -12.54
N GLU A 612 -40.69 -3.78 -11.88
CA GLU A 612 -40.69 -2.35 -11.60
C GLU A 612 -39.29 -1.80 -11.92
N ASP A 613 -39.27 -0.88 -12.90
CA ASP A 613 -38.15 -0.10 -13.44
C ASP A 613 -37.58 -0.51 -14.81
N SER A 614 -38.47 -0.55 -15.80
CA SER A 614 -38.05 -0.48 -17.21
C SER A 614 -38.14 0.97 -17.78
N ASN A 615 -37.58 1.96 -17.04
CA ASN A 615 -37.48 3.34 -17.56
C ASN A 615 -36.17 4.04 -17.13
N ILE A 616 -35.03 3.31 -17.16
CA ILE A 616 -33.71 3.94 -17.20
C ILE A 616 -33.03 3.46 -18.47
N LEU A 617 -32.98 4.37 -19.46
CA LEU A 617 -32.18 4.24 -20.68
C LEU A 617 -30.72 3.94 -20.29
N GLN A 618 -30.31 2.69 -20.41
CA GLN A 618 -28.89 2.35 -20.45
C GLN A 618 -28.34 2.77 -21.82
N PRO A 619 -27.24 3.50 -21.88
CA PRO A 619 -26.57 3.75 -23.14
C PRO A 619 -26.02 2.42 -23.68
N THR A 620 -26.63 1.91 -24.73
CA THR A 620 -26.11 0.81 -25.54
C THR A 620 -24.86 1.29 -26.26
N THR A 621 -23.71 0.94 -25.73
CA THR A 621 -22.46 0.99 -26.48
C THR A 621 -22.50 -0.08 -27.56
N HIS A 622 -22.88 0.32 -28.77
CA HIS A 622 -22.63 -0.46 -29.96
C HIS A 622 -21.12 -0.52 -30.21
N VAL A 623 -20.49 -1.64 -29.86
CA VAL A 623 -19.18 -1.97 -30.39
C VAL A 623 -19.39 -2.35 -31.85
N SER A 624 -19.04 -1.46 -32.77
CA SER A 624 -18.97 -1.72 -34.20
C SER A 624 -17.76 -2.62 -34.45
N LEU A 625 -18.01 -3.89 -34.70
CA LEU A 625 -17.01 -4.81 -35.24
C LEU A 625 -16.70 -4.42 -36.69
N PRO A 626 -15.44 -4.46 -37.13
CA PRO A 626 -15.08 -4.25 -38.53
C PRO A 626 -15.67 -5.34 -39.41
N PRO A 627 -15.89 -5.10 -40.74
CA PRO A 627 -16.64 -5.99 -41.62
C PRO A 627 -15.95 -7.33 -41.78
N ALA A 628 -16.70 -8.39 -41.61
CA ALA A 628 -16.29 -9.76 -41.76
C ALA A 628 -15.99 -10.08 -43.27
N LEU A 629 -14.93 -10.84 -43.50
CA LEU A 629 -14.60 -11.44 -44.77
C LEU A 629 -15.77 -12.32 -45.28
N PRO A 630 -16.07 -12.36 -46.60
CA PRO A 630 -17.19 -13.11 -47.13
C PRO A 630 -16.89 -14.62 -47.19
N GLY A 631 -17.74 -15.42 -46.58
CA GLY A 631 -17.72 -16.88 -46.84
C GLY A 631 -18.09 -17.81 -45.69
N VAL A 632 -18.56 -17.40 -44.55
CA VAL A 632 -19.09 -18.33 -43.54
C VAL A 632 -20.48 -17.89 -43.08
N GLN A 633 -21.51 -18.56 -43.57
CA GLN A 633 -22.88 -18.48 -43.07
C GLN A 633 -22.97 -19.22 -41.72
N MET A 634 -22.92 -18.52 -40.62
CA MET A 634 -23.40 -19.04 -39.34
C MET A 634 -24.87 -18.66 -39.20
N SER A 635 -25.76 -19.63 -39.28
CA SER A 635 -27.17 -19.49 -38.95
C SER A 635 -27.34 -19.19 -37.46
N VAL A 636 -27.60 -17.94 -37.15
CA VAL A 636 -28.04 -17.55 -35.80
C VAL A 636 -29.52 -17.84 -35.70
N ILE A 637 -29.90 -18.89 -34.99
CA ILE A 637 -31.29 -19.14 -34.60
C ILE A 637 -31.67 -18.06 -33.57
N PRO A 638 -32.67 -17.21 -33.84
CA PRO A 638 -33.15 -16.27 -32.83
C PRO A 638 -33.86 -17.06 -31.72
N ARG A 639 -33.28 -17.10 -30.54
CA ARG A 639 -34.01 -17.54 -29.34
C ARG A 639 -35.04 -16.47 -29.01
N THR A 640 -36.26 -16.70 -29.36
CA THR A 640 -37.45 -15.98 -28.86
C THR A 640 -37.47 -16.14 -27.34
N LYS A 641 -37.24 -15.05 -26.61
CA LYS A 641 -37.53 -14.98 -25.18
C LYS A 641 -39.03 -15.13 -25.00
N GLN A 642 -39.44 -16.35 -24.65
CA GLN A 642 -40.78 -16.56 -24.10
C GLN A 642 -40.85 -15.85 -22.73
N ASN A 643 -41.73 -14.87 -22.64
CA ASN A 643 -42.06 -14.16 -21.42
C ASN A 643 -42.79 -15.10 -20.46
N THR A 644 -42.07 -15.84 -19.64
CA THR A 644 -42.65 -16.63 -18.53
C THR A 644 -42.56 -15.80 -17.25
N ARG A 645 -43.71 -15.18 -16.92
CA ARG A 645 -43.91 -14.52 -15.62
C ARG A 645 -43.64 -15.54 -14.49
N GLY A 646 -42.65 -15.22 -13.63
CA GLY A 646 -42.58 -15.79 -12.30
C GLY A 646 -41.81 -17.12 -12.14
N CYS A 647 -41.12 -17.65 -13.14
CA CYS A 647 -40.23 -18.82 -12.95
C CYS A 647 -38.79 -18.38 -12.70
N VAL A 648 -38.29 -18.74 -11.52
CA VAL A 648 -36.85 -18.70 -11.21
C VAL A 648 -36.11 -19.61 -12.17
N ASP A 649 -35.04 -19.13 -12.79
CA ASP A 649 -34.19 -19.97 -13.65
C ASP A 649 -33.40 -20.98 -12.79
N PRO A 650 -33.75 -22.26 -12.82
CA PRO A 650 -33.08 -23.27 -11.99
C PRO A 650 -31.60 -23.43 -12.37
N THR A 651 -31.22 -23.08 -13.60
CA THR A 651 -29.83 -23.22 -14.08
C THR A 651 -28.89 -22.25 -13.37
N ALA A 652 -29.30 -21.01 -13.07
CA ALA A 652 -28.49 -20.07 -12.32
C ALA A 652 -28.28 -20.51 -10.87
N VAL A 653 -29.33 -21.04 -10.22
CA VAL A 653 -29.23 -21.58 -8.85
C VAL A 653 -28.34 -22.82 -8.82
N MET A 654 -28.47 -23.73 -9.78
CA MET A 654 -27.61 -24.93 -9.90
C MET A 654 -26.16 -24.55 -10.20
N THR A 655 -25.92 -23.54 -11.04
CA THR A 655 -24.58 -23.05 -11.32
C THR A 655 -23.93 -22.42 -10.08
N ALA A 656 -24.68 -21.63 -9.29
CA ALA A 656 -24.22 -21.11 -8.03
C ALA A 656 -23.87 -22.21 -7.01
N ALA A 657 -24.71 -23.24 -6.92
CA ALA A 657 -24.50 -24.37 -6.02
C ALA A 657 -23.26 -25.20 -6.44
N SER A 658 -23.13 -25.56 -7.71
CA SER A 658 -21.99 -26.33 -8.22
C SER A 658 -20.66 -25.55 -8.12
N SER A 659 -20.66 -24.25 -8.37
CA SER A 659 -19.51 -23.37 -8.19
C SER A 659 -19.07 -23.29 -6.72
N SER A 660 -20.03 -23.15 -5.80
CA SER A 660 -19.73 -23.08 -4.36
C SER A 660 -19.21 -24.42 -3.83
N MET A 661 -19.76 -25.54 -4.30
CA MET A 661 -19.24 -26.88 -3.94
C MET A 661 -17.83 -27.10 -4.48
N GLY A 662 -17.55 -26.64 -5.71
CA GLY A 662 -16.20 -26.65 -6.28
C GLY A 662 -15.20 -25.85 -5.46
N THR A 663 -15.59 -24.67 -5.00
CA THR A 663 -14.78 -23.81 -4.11
C THR A 663 -14.51 -24.51 -2.77
N PHE A 664 -15.50 -25.14 -2.16
CA PHE A 664 -15.33 -25.89 -0.92
C PHE A 664 -14.33 -27.05 -1.07
N LEU A 665 -14.46 -27.86 -2.13
CA LEU A 665 -13.55 -28.97 -2.41
C LEU A 665 -12.11 -28.47 -2.70
N LYS A 666 -11.97 -27.32 -3.37
CA LYS A 666 -10.68 -26.66 -3.63
C LYS A 666 -10.00 -26.28 -2.30
N HIS A 667 -10.69 -25.63 -1.38
CA HIS A 667 -10.13 -25.25 -0.08
C HIS A 667 -9.81 -26.45 0.80
N TYR A 668 -10.61 -27.50 0.75
CA TYR A 668 -10.34 -28.74 1.46
C TYR A 668 -9.06 -29.42 0.95
N ALA A 669 -8.92 -29.56 -0.37
CA ALA A 669 -7.73 -30.16 -0.98
C ALA A 669 -6.47 -29.31 -0.73
N SER A 670 -6.58 -27.97 -0.79
CA SER A 670 -5.45 -27.07 -0.50
C SER A 670 -5.01 -27.19 0.96
N GLY A 671 -5.93 -27.35 1.91
CA GLY A 671 -5.63 -27.50 3.33
C GLY A 671 -4.78 -28.74 3.64
N LEU A 672 -5.01 -29.83 2.93
CA LEU A 672 -4.23 -31.08 3.05
C LEU A 672 -2.75 -30.90 2.65
N ILE A 673 -2.42 -29.87 1.87
CA ILE A 673 -1.05 -29.56 1.43
C ILE A 673 -0.46 -28.40 2.22
N ILE A 674 -1.23 -27.36 2.46
CA ILE A 674 -0.77 -26.13 3.12
C ILE A 674 -0.39 -26.37 4.58
N ILE A 675 -1.16 -27.19 5.32
CA ILE A 675 -0.87 -27.45 6.75
C ILE A 675 0.43 -28.24 6.93
N PRO A 676 0.66 -29.39 6.26
CA PRO A 676 1.96 -30.08 6.35
C PRO A 676 3.14 -29.23 5.82
N PHE A 677 2.94 -28.45 4.77
CA PHE A 677 3.94 -27.53 4.26
C PHE A 677 4.32 -26.51 5.33
N ALA A 678 3.33 -25.94 6.00
CA ALA A 678 3.49 -25.04 7.10
C ALA A 678 4.30 -25.60 8.25
N PHE A 679 3.99 -26.77 8.65
CA PHE A 679 4.65 -27.49 9.71
C PHE A 679 6.12 -27.76 9.35
N THR A 680 6.40 -28.20 8.13
CA THR A 680 7.75 -28.47 7.62
C THR A 680 8.60 -27.20 7.59
N GLU A 681 8.06 -26.10 7.07
CA GLU A 681 8.73 -24.79 7.03
C GLU A 681 9.00 -24.23 8.43
N GLY A 682 8.09 -24.46 9.38
CA GLY A 682 8.30 -24.10 10.79
C GLY A 682 9.52 -24.81 11.40
N PHE A 683 9.69 -26.11 11.14
CA PHE A 683 10.89 -26.85 11.57
C PHE A 683 12.14 -26.37 10.84
N ARG A 684 12.07 -26.05 9.56
CA ARG A 684 13.18 -25.48 8.80
C ARG A 684 13.66 -24.16 9.41
N SER A 685 12.73 -23.33 9.84
CA SER A 685 13.01 -21.99 10.41
C SER A 685 13.36 -21.99 11.88
N MET A 686 13.18 -23.10 12.61
CA MET A 686 13.44 -23.21 14.04
C MET A 686 14.86 -22.77 14.47
N PRO A 687 15.95 -22.97 13.69
CA PRO A 687 17.28 -22.47 14.03
C PRO A 687 17.37 -20.96 14.21
N LEU A 688 16.50 -20.17 13.54
CA LEU A 688 16.44 -18.72 13.71
C LEU A 688 16.08 -18.31 15.14
N LEU A 689 15.29 -19.11 15.87
CA LEU A 689 14.90 -18.82 17.25
C LEU A 689 16.08 -18.76 18.23
N TYR A 690 17.18 -19.41 17.91
CA TYR A 690 18.39 -19.40 18.74
C TYR A 690 19.59 -18.75 18.02
N GLY A 691 19.33 -17.94 16.98
CA GLY A 691 20.29 -17.07 16.33
C GLY A 691 21.25 -17.78 15.35
N GLU A 692 20.79 -18.87 14.72
CA GLU A 692 21.51 -19.56 13.65
C GLU A 692 20.88 -19.27 12.29
N GLU A 693 21.68 -19.21 11.25
CA GLU A 693 21.22 -18.99 9.88
C GLU A 693 20.54 -20.24 9.31
N VAL A 694 19.49 -20.03 8.55
CA VAL A 694 18.77 -21.07 7.81
C VAL A 694 19.11 -20.97 6.34
N ARG A 695 19.53 -22.11 5.76
CA ARG A 695 19.89 -22.19 4.35
C ARG A 695 18.64 -22.06 3.48
N ASP A 696 18.73 -21.27 2.43
CA ASP A 696 17.74 -21.19 1.39
C ASP A 696 17.87 -22.38 0.41
N TYR A 697 16.79 -23.15 0.23
CA TYR A 697 16.73 -24.26 -0.71
C TYR A 697 16.26 -23.84 -2.09
N GLY A 698 15.81 -22.61 -2.25
CA GLY A 698 15.21 -22.04 -3.46
C GLY A 698 13.68 -22.11 -3.45
N GLU A 699 13.09 -21.49 -4.46
CA GLU A 699 11.65 -21.27 -4.55
C GLU A 699 10.92 -22.41 -5.24
N ILE A 700 9.68 -22.68 -4.81
CA ILE A 700 8.80 -23.68 -5.40
C ILE A 700 7.79 -22.99 -6.32
N HIS A 701 7.87 -23.25 -7.63
CA HIS A 701 6.96 -22.66 -8.63
C HIS A 701 6.13 -23.71 -9.34
N ASP A 702 6.73 -24.88 -9.56
CA ASP A 702 6.16 -26.00 -10.26
C ASP A 702 6.61 -27.33 -9.64
N TRP A 703 6.13 -28.43 -10.15
CA TRP A 703 6.48 -29.75 -9.65
C TRP A 703 7.98 -30.05 -9.74
N ARG A 704 8.70 -29.50 -10.75
CA ARG A 704 10.15 -29.70 -10.95
C ARG A 704 10.95 -28.95 -9.87
N SER A 705 10.64 -27.68 -9.66
CA SER A 705 11.26 -26.88 -8.60
C SER A 705 10.96 -27.45 -7.21
N GLY A 706 9.73 -27.94 -6.98
CA GLY A 706 9.36 -28.64 -5.76
C GLY A 706 10.21 -29.91 -5.53
N ALA A 707 10.44 -30.71 -6.56
CA ALA A 707 11.30 -31.89 -6.47
C ALA A 707 12.76 -31.52 -6.18
N VAL A 708 13.29 -30.46 -6.81
CA VAL A 708 14.66 -29.96 -6.56
C VAL A 708 14.81 -29.45 -5.13
N VAL A 709 13.84 -28.66 -4.64
CA VAL A 709 13.85 -28.16 -3.24
C VAL A 709 13.76 -29.33 -2.26
N GLY A 710 12.93 -30.34 -2.54
CA GLY A 710 12.84 -31.57 -1.75
C GLY A 710 14.18 -32.31 -1.69
N ALA A 711 14.85 -32.52 -2.81
CA ALA A 711 16.17 -33.15 -2.86
C ALA A 711 17.23 -32.33 -2.10
N LYS A 712 17.26 -31.00 -2.26
CA LYS A 712 18.15 -30.11 -1.52
C LYS A 712 17.90 -30.17 -0.02
N SER A 713 16.61 -30.22 0.40
CA SER A 713 16.27 -30.31 1.83
C SER A 713 16.82 -31.58 2.48
N VAL A 714 16.76 -32.70 1.77
CA VAL A 714 17.36 -33.96 2.24
C VAL A 714 18.88 -33.83 2.33
N PHE A 715 19.52 -33.42 1.25
CA PHE A 715 20.99 -33.33 1.20
C PHE A 715 21.55 -32.36 2.26
N TYR A 716 21.08 -31.11 2.25
CA TYR A 716 21.58 -30.12 3.20
C TYR A 716 21.07 -30.33 4.61
N GLY A 717 19.85 -30.88 4.79
CA GLY A 717 19.31 -31.22 6.10
C GLY A 717 20.21 -32.22 6.85
N VAL A 718 20.71 -33.21 6.13
CA VAL A 718 21.67 -34.16 6.68
C VAL A 718 23.06 -33.53 6.90
N VAL A 719 23.62 -32.85 5.89
CA VAL A 719 24.98 -32.25 5.95
C VAL A 719 25.04 -31.17 7.03
N ASP A 720 24.12 -30.23 7.02
CA ASP A 720 24.09 -29.11 7.97
C ASP A 720 23.62 -29.57 9.37
N GLY A 721 22.81 -30.64 9.46
CA GLY A 721 22.38 -31.24 10.71
C GLY A 721 23.56 -31.91 11.46
N VAL A 722 24.25 -32.80 10.77
CA VAL A 722 25.42 -33.50 11.34
C VAL A 722 26.56 -32.54 11.54
N GLY A 723 26.89 -31.67 10.59
CA GLY A 723 27.95 -30.67 10.69
C GLY A 723 27.72 -29.69 11.86
N GLY A 724 26.47 -29.35 12.15
CA GLY A 724 26.11 -28.49 13.28
C GLY A 724 26.50 -29.05 14.64
N LEU A 725 26.52 -30.38 14.82
CA LEU A 725 26.97 -31.02 16.08
C LEU A 725 28.41 -30.70 16.43
N PHE A 726 29.26 -30.46 15.45
CA PHE A 726 30.67 -30.18 15.64
C PHE A 726 30.98 -28.68 15.55
N ILE A 727 30.39 -27.99 14.58
CA ILE A 727 30.67 -26.57 14.30
C ILE A 727 30.12 -25.66 15.38
N LEU A 728 28.89 -25.92 15.90
CA LEU A 728 28.25 -25.01 16.85
C LEU A 728 28.89 -25.03 18.23
N PRO A 729 29.32 -26.19 18.80
CA PRO A 729 30.12 -26.21 20.02
C PRO A 729 31.45 -25.48 19.86
N TYR A 730 32.12 -25.67 18.73
CA TYR A 730 33.40 -25.01 18.44
C TYR A 730 33.26 -23.49 18.36
N ARG A 731 32.31 -23.00 17.60
CA ARG A 731 31.99 -21.54 17.52
C ARG A 731 31.54 -20.98 18.88
N GLY A 732 30.79 -21.76 19.65
CA GLY A 732 30.37 -21.39 20.99
C GLY A 732 31.54 -21.23 21.94
N ALA A 733 32.49 -22.18 21.89
CA ALA A 733 33.74 -22.13 22.66
C ALA A 733 34.57 -20.88 22.32
N GLN A 734 34.70 -20.54 21.05
CA GLN A 734 35.44 -19.34 20.61
C GLN A 734 34.81 -18.03 21.10
N ARG A 735 33.49 -17.95 21.17
CA ARG A 735 32.77 -16.71 21.54
C ARG A 735 32.58 -16.50 23.03
N GLN A 736 32.34 -17.55 23.80
CA GLN A 736 31.94 -17.49 25.21
C GLN A 736 32.68 -18.54 26.09
N GLY A 737 33.80 -19.11 25.63
CA GLY A 737 34.55 -20.10 26.38
C GLY A 737 33.76 -21.42 26.63
N PRO A 738 34.05 -22.14 27.76
CA PRO A 738 33.42 -23.44 28.04
C PRO A 738 31.89 -23.40 28.11
N LEU A 739 31.34 -22.32 28.64
CA LEU A 739 29.88 -22.12 28.72
C LEU A 739 29.24 -21.99 27.33
N GLY A 740 29.94 -21.32 26.40
CA GLY A 740 29.56 -21.22 25.01
C GLY A 740 29.61 -22.57 24.29
N ALA A 741 30.58 -23.43 24.61
CA ALA A 741 30.66 -24.79 24.08
C ALA A 741 29.41 -25.60 24.46
N VAL A 742 29.01 -25.58 25.76
CA VAL A 742 27.82 -26.30 26.25
C VAL A 742 26.54 -25.80 25.56
N LYS A 743 26.38 -24.47 25.45
CA LYS A 743 25.25 -23.88 24.68
C LYS A 743 25.30 -24.31 23.21
N GLY A 744 26.51 -24.37 22.61
CA GLY A 744 26.69 -24.82 21.23
C GLY A 744 26.31 -26.29 21.03
N VAL A 745 26.58 -27.16 21.99
CA VAL A 745 26.11 -28.56 21.97
C VAL A 745 24.59 -28.62 21.94
N GLY A 746 23.90 -27.89 22.84
CA GLY A 746 22.42 -27.82 22.85
C GLY A 746 21.83 -27.33 21.52
N LYS A 747 22.39 -26.27 20.95
CA LYS A 747 22.02 -25.78 19.63
C LYS A 747 22.28 -26.80 18.53
N GLY A 748 23.42 -27.55 18.60
CA GLY A 748 23.77 -28.60 17.65
C GLY A 748 22.70 -29.72 17.60
N PHE A 749 22.32 -30.23 18.78
CA PHE A 749 21.26 -31.26 18.87
C PHE A 749 19.89 -30.74 18.41
N ALA A 750 19.47 -29.53 18.81
CA ALA A 750 18.25 -28.93 18.35
C ALA A 750 18.25 -28.74 16.81
N GLY A 751 19.39 -28.28 16.27
CA GLY A 751 19.60 -28.12 14.84
C GLY A 751 19.58 -29.44 14.07
N LEU A 752 20.21 -30.50 14.62
CA LEU A 752 20.14 -31.84 14.01
C LEU A 752 18.70 -32.33 13.92
N PHE A 753 17.96 -32.26 15.03
CA PHE A 753 16.55 -32.70 15.05
C PHE A 753 15.70 -31.94 14.06
N SER A 754 15.75 -30.59 14.08
CA SER A 754 14.92 -29.76 13.20
C SER A 754 15.26 -29.98 11.72
N LYS A 755 16.55 -30.09 11.37
CA LYS A 755 17.01 -30.27 9.99
C LYS A 755 16.73 -31.67 9.44
N LEU A 756 16.91 -32.72 10.24
CA LEU A 756 16.52 -34.09 9.86
C LEU A 756 15.00 -34.22 9.70
N PHE A 757 14.23 -33.62 10.59
CA PHE A 757 12.79 -33.58 10.46
C PHE A 757 12.35 -32.88 9.16
N THR A 758 12.96 -31.71 8.88
CA THR A 758 12.70 -30.99 7.62
C THR A 758 13.13 -31.80 6.40
N ALA A 759 14.21 -32.54 6.47
CA ALA A 759 14.68 -33.41 5.39
C ALA A 759 13.68 -34.52 5.09
N THR A 760 13.19 -35.20 6.11
CA THR A 760 12.24 -36.34 5.94
C THR A 760 10.87 -35.85 5.45
N MET A 761 10.32 -34.83 6.07
CA MET A 761 9.03 -34.28 5.67
C MET A 761 9.11 -33.54 4.35
N GLY A 762 10.16 -32.75 4.13
CA GLY A 762 10.37 -31.96 2.92
C GLY A 762 10.51 -32.79 1.65
N MET A 763 11.00 -34.02 1.77
CA MET A 763 11.06 -34.96 0.63
C MET A 763 9.70 -35.23 -0.01
N ALA A 764 8.64 -35.27 0.79
CA ALA A 764 7.27 -35.47 0.30
C ALA A 764 6.52 -34.12 0.11
N VAL A 765 6.64 -33.21 1.04
CA VAL A 765 5.82 -32.00 1.13
C VAL A 765 6.21 -30.96 0.07
N TYR A 766 7.49 -30.77 -0.24
CA TYR A 766 7.92 -29.80 -1.26
C TYR A 766 7.51 -30.22 -2.71
N PRO A 767 7.66 -31.48 -3.13
CA PRO A 767 7.09 -31.92 -4.42
C PRO A 767 5.55 -31.77 -4.47
N LEU A 768 4.83 -32.12 -3.39
CA LEU A 768 3.38 -31.95 -3.35
C LEU A 768 2.96 -30.48 -3.48
N GLN A 769 3.67 -29.57 -2.82
CA GLN A 769 3.46 -28.12 -2.98
C GLN A 769 3.75 -27.66 -4.42
N GLY A 770 4.78 -28.20 -5.06
CA GLY A 770 5.09 -27.93 -6.48
C GLY A 770 4.02 -28.45 -7.43
N ILE A 771 3.45 -29.63 -7.17
CA ILE A 771 2.31 -30.16 -7.94
C ILE A 771 1.09 -29.27 -7.76
N TYR A 772 0.78 -28.88 -6.51
CA TYR A 772 -0.32 -27.97 -6.21
C TYR A 772 -0.20 -26.66 -6.98
N LYS A 773 0.99 -26.00 -6.95
CA LYS A 773 1.24 -24.77 -7.72
C LYS A 773 1.12 -24.97 -9.23
N SER A 774 1.56 -26.11 -9.76
CA SER A 774 1.41 -26.43 -11.20
C SER A 774 -0.06 -26.58 -11.60
N VAL A 775 -0.85 -27.28 -10.79
CA VAL A 775 -2.29 -27.45 -11.02
C VAL A 775 -3.00 -26.10 -10.89
N TRP A 776 -2.67 -25.33 -9.86
CA TRP A 776 -3.21 -23.98 -9.66
C TRP A 776 -2.93 -23.07 -10.86
N ALA A 777 -1.69 -23.01 -11.33
CA ALA A 777 -1.29 -22.18 -12.47
C ALA A 777 -2.01 -22.59 -13.78
N THR A 778 -2.35 -23.88 -13.92
CA THR A 778 -3.10 -24.37 -15.08
C THR A 778 -4.59 -24.02 -14.97
N ALA A 779 -5.16 -24.17 -13.79
CA ALA A 779 -6.58 -23.89 -13.51
C ALA A 779 -6.89 -22.39 -13.54
N ASN A 780 -5.94 -21.55 -13.09
CA ASN A 780 -6.08 -20.09 -12.94
C ASN A 780 -5.21 -19.39 -13.99
N SER A 781 -5.65 -19.39 -15.27
CA SER A 781 -4.91 -18.79 -16.38
C SER A 781 -5.61 -17.55 -16.98
N ARG A 782 -6.78 -17.17 -16.49
CA ARG A 782 -7.60 -16.07 -17.04
C ARG A 782 -6.86 -14.73 -17.00
N THR A 783 -6.32 -14.38 -15.87
CA THR A 783 -5.58 -13.13 -15.66
C THR A 783 -4.35 -13.08 -16.53
N ARG A 784 -3.61 -14.18 -16.64
CA ARG A 784 -2.45 -14.28 -17.54
C ARG A 784 -2.84 -14.08 -19.00
N CYS A 785 -3.91 -14.70 -19.45
CA CYS A 785 -4.44 -14.51 -20.80
C CYS A 785 -4.89 -13.06 -21.05
N SER A 786 -5.56 -12.44 -20.07
CA SER A 786 -5.97 -11.03 -20.15
C SER A 786 -4.77 -10.09 -20.26
N ILE A 787 -3.72 -10.30 -19.46
CA ILE A 787 -2.47 -9.53 -19.54
C ILE A 787 -1.80 -9.71 -20.91
N GLN A 788 -1.72 -10.95 -21.42
CA GLN A 788 -1.15 -11.22 -22.72
C GLN A 788 -1.91 -10.52 -23.83
N LEU A 789 -3.23 -10.57 -23.80
CA LEU A 789 -4.10 -9.92 -24.77
C LEU A 789 -3.93 -8.40 -24.74
N ALA A 790 -3.95 -7.81 -23.52
CA ALA A 790 -3.77 -6.36 -23.34
C ALA A 790 -2.40 -5.89 -23.85
N LYS A 791 -1.31 -6.60 -23.52
CA LYS A 791 0.04 -6.29 -24.03
C LYS A 791 0.15 -6.40 -25.55
N ARG A 792 -0.57 -7.33 -26.18
CA ARG A 792 -0.61 -7.45 -27.66
C ARG A 792 -1.39 -6.31 -28.30
N ILE A 793 -2.56 -5.96 -27.74
CA ILE A 793 -3.37 -4.84 -28.24
C ILE A 793 -2.54 -3.55 -28.17
N GLU A 794 -1.90 -3.31 -27.03
CA GLU A 794 -1.05 -2.13 -26.85
C GLU A 794 0.19 -2.18 -27.76
N GLY A 795 0.79 -3.36 -27.93
CA GLY A 795 1.92 -3.55 -28.84
C GLY A 795 1.61 -3.14 -30.28
N ARG A 796 0.47 -3.53 -30.81
CA ARG A 796 0.01 -3.11 -32.14
C ARG A 796 -0.15 -1.60 -32.23
N TYR A 797 -0.85 -1.01 -31.27
CA TYR A 797 -1.04 0.44 -31.20
C TYR A 797 0.27 1.21 -31.13
N LEU A 798 1.25 0.73 -30.36
CA LEU A 798 2.55 1.37 -30.21
C LEU A 798 3.47 1.13 -31.41
N THR A 799 3.30 0.04 -32.17
CA THR A 799 4.16 -0.26 -33.32
C THR A 799 4.00 0.78 -34.42
N ASP A 800 2.78 1.23 -34.67
CA ASP A 800 2.54 2.25 -35.69
C ASP A 800 3.21 3.58 -35.29
N LYS A 801 3.10 3.99 -34.04
CA LYS A 801 3.78 5.17 -33.50
C LYS A 801 5.31 5.05 -33.53
N ALA A 802 5.84 3.86 -33.17
CA ALA A 802 7.28 3.61 -33.19
C ALA A 802 7.87 3.71 -34.62
N ARG A 803 7.12 3.27 -35.62
CA ARG A 803 7.50 3.45 -37.04
C ARG A 803 7.53 4.92 -37.45
N GLU A 804 6.54 5.70 -37.00
CA GLU A 804 6.54 7.16 -37.21
C GLU A 804 7.75 7.84 -36.51
N GLU A 805 8.20 7.29 -35.38
CA GLU A 805 9.38 7.74 -34.62
C GLU A 805 10.71 7.21 -35.22
N GLY A 806 10.67 6.45 -36.31
CA GLY A 806 11.87 5.98 -37.04
C GLY A 806 12.35 4.56 -36.66
N VAL A 807 11.54 3.76 -35.99
CA VAL A 807 11.87 2.34 -35.74
C VAL A 807 11.69 1.55 -37.03
N GLU A 808 12.78 1.00 -37.55
CA GLU A 808 12.78 0.16 -38.76
C GLU A 808 12.60 -1.32 -38.42
N ASP A 809 11.60 -1.97 -39.01
CA ASP A 809 11.30 -3.41 -38.81
C ASP A 809 12.53 -4.27 -39.13
N LYS A 810 13.31 -3.91 -40.18
CA LYS A 810 14.49 -4.65 -40.59
C LYS A 810 15.57 -4.67 -39.52
N VAL A 811 15.85 -3.52 -38.90
CA VAL A 811 16.84 -3.41 -37.82
C VAL A 811 16.46 -4.31 -36.62
N VAL A 812 15.16 -4.32 -36.24
CA VAL A 812 14.65 -5.19 -35.17
C VAL A 812 14.86 -6.68 -35.49
N MET A 813 14.58 -7.08 -36.73
CA MET A 813 14.78 -8.47 -37.19
C MET A 813 16.25 -8.89 -37.22
N ASP A 814 17.13 -8.02 -37.73
CA ASP A 814 18.56 -8.31 -37.86
C ASP A 814 19.22 -8.45 -36.49
N ILE A 815 18.91 -7.55 -35.50
CA ILE A 815 19.39 -7.65 -34.13
C ILE A 815 18.87 -8.94 -33.46
N PHE A 816 17.58 -9.26 -33.63
CA PHE A 816 17.02 -10.49 -33.08
C PHE A 816 17.69 -11.75 -33.64
N ASP A 817 17.90 -11.82 -34.94
CA ASP A 817 18.54 -12.96 -35.56
C ASP A 817 20.01 -13.12 -35.16
N ALA A 818 20.75 -12.01 -35.00
CA ALA A 818 22.13 -12.02 -34.49
C ALA A 818 22.21 -12.49 -33.01
N MET A 819 21.34 -12.00 -32.15
CA MET A 819 21.26 -12.46 -30.75
C MET A 819 20.86 -13.93 -30.66
N ARG A 820 19.92 -14.37 -31.49
CA ARG A 820 19.48 -15.77 -31.54
C ARG A 820 20.57 -16.72 -31.97
N LYS A 821 21.50 -16.29 -32.85
CA LYS A 821 22.69 -17.02 -33.27
C LYS A 821 23.85 -16.96 -32.28
N GLY A 822 23.83 -16.05 -31.33
CA GLY A 822 24.93 -15.79 -30.39
C GLY A 822 26.03 -14.89 -30.97
N GLU A 823 25.77 -14.17 -32.02
CA GLU A 823 26.67 -13.19 -32.66
C GLU A 823 26.70 -11.88 -31.88
N LEU A 824 25.63 -11.60 -31.13
CA LEU A 824 25.52 -10.48 -30.18
C LEU A 824 25.15 -11.02 -28.79
N PRO A 825 25.68 -10.43 -27.68
CA PRO A 825 25.27 -10.79 -26.33
C PRO A 825 23.79 -10.42 -26.11
N ALA A 826 23.05 -11.28 -25.38
CA ALA A 826 21.68 -11.04 -24.97
C ALA A 826 21.61 -10.27 -23.64
#